data_f2f4ca52527d0696bf3f14d11e9863a2
#
_entry.id   f2f4ca52527d0696bf3f14d11e9863a2
#
_cell.length_a   1.000
_cell.length_b   1.000
_cell.length_c   1.000
_cell.angle_alpha   90.00
_cell.angle_beta   90.00
_cell.angle_gamma   90.00
#
_symmetry.space_group_name_H-M   'P 1'
#
loop_
_entity.id
_entity.type
_entity.pdbx_description
1 polymer ?
#
loop_
_entity_poly.entity_id
_entity_poly.type
_entity_poly.pdbx_seq_one_letter_code
_entity_poly.pdbx_strand_id
1 'polypeptide(L)'
;MKKLITLLLLLAALPTMAQKATEYQLKLKNKMQMSITVCTDGIFRVRLSPRQEFAENLMIRYGVQKNDWKPVSCSTQEKGGVFTITTAKYTMAIDKKDGSMKLTDKQNNTVIDRVSFVKGGEPLTISLGKSINEKYASLKVVKNDGIIGDNNNPKTAKDTVETGDYKKNSIINFSLKPGERFYGGGSTSRDHIQHRGEILRMWTTYQHTEIPQPFVLSSEGWGVFNNTTLKNFFDIGRFQKDIFSIYNTSDESDFYIMAGADMPAIINAYTLITGRPYLQPKWAYGLLFGPNMLENMFEILSDAVHFRQMGVPCDAFWLEPQWMEKRYDFSTKKKWNYKQFTVEPYWVANEPQKREHYQLFAGRLKAMGFKLGLWLCENYDLSLPEEDLLARAAGKPESGQEHWMDHLKQFIDNGVRGFKMDPARTIDEHPDRDYYNGYTDKYMHNLNQILLPKQMEVMMREHTNKRNWHHYTAGYAGTQHWGASTSGDNGGGMTALLDQLNLGMSGFLNTSCDVMSSVPLEQEMESLHFGLFLPWVQINSWYSLRHPFYFSAKDQLKYKFYVKLRYALLPYIYTTAIEGAQTGMPIVRAMPLEFPDEPNIYDACKQYMFGKNLLLGIFSNEIYLPKGEWTDFWTGEKLIGGRKIKHNYPEDRAGLLFVRQGTILPMQLDMNYIGERGTDTLRVKVFPKGKSSYTMMEDDGESYEFEKGAIAHTTFDCVEQAGRIDFTVQPVKGSYKGMYTQRTYLMEILTDKKPAKVLVNGTATTHFTYGTDKVLRVTLPQANVHKAATVSLQ
;
A
#
# COMPACT_ATOMS: atom_id res chain seq x y z
N MET A 1 11.35 60.56 35.03
CA MET A 1 12.42 60.31 34.06
C MET A 1 13.21 59.13 34.51
N LYS A 2 12.84 57.95 34.05
CA LYS A 2 13.68 56.73 34.12
C LYS A 2 13.53 56.01 32.79
N LYS A 3 14.55 55.94 31.99
CA LYS A 3 14.64 55.22 30.75
C LYS A 3 14.79 53.74 31.08
N LEU A 4 13.85 52.89 30.68
CA LEU A 4 13.97 51.45 30.66
C LEU A 4 14.58 51.06 29.35
N ILE A 5 15.78 50.53 29.37
CA ILE A 5 16.46 49.93 28.20
C ILE A 5 16.02 48.48 28.14
N THR A 6 15.19 48.16 27.16
CA THR A 6 14.82 46.78 26.84
C THR A 6 15.86 46.17 25.93
N LEU A 7 16.66 45.27 26.50
CA LEU A 7 17.66 44.45 25.77
C LEU A 7 16.93 43.39 24.95
N LEU A 8 16.81 43.58 23.62
CA LEU A 8 16.39 42.53 22.69
C LEU A 8 17.55 41.56 22.50
N LEU A 9 17.42 40.37 23.10
CA LEU A 9 18.26 39.23 22.74
C LEU A 9 17.83 38.73 21.35
N LEU A 10 18.55 39.12 20.32
CA LEU A 10 18.58 38.42 19.04
C LEU A 10 19.25 37.06 19.26
N LEU A 11 18.45 36.03 19.45
CA LEU A 11 18.92 34.64 19.21
C LEU A 11 19.14 34.50 17.71
N ALA A 12 20.36 34.71 17.28
CA ALA A 12 20.82 34.28 15.96
C ALA A 12 20.67 32.73 15.95
N ALA A 13 19.68 32.23 15.23
CA ALA A 13 19.63 30.83 14.85
C ALA A 13 20.86 30.55 13.97
N LEU A 14 21.91 30.04 14.58
CA LEU A 14 22.99 29.41 13.82
C LEU A 14 22.38 28.30 13.00
N PRO A 15 22.63 28.21 11.67
CA PRO A 15 22.22 27.03 10.93
C PRO A 15 22.87 25.84 11.61
N THR A 16 22.06 24.96 12.17
CA THR A 16 22.53 23.64 12.63
C THR A 16 23.13 22.98 11.41
N MET A 17 24.46 22.88 11.37
CA MET A 17 25.13 22.05 10.37
C MET A 17 24.48 20.66 10.46
N ALA A 18 23.79 20.24 9.41
CA ALA A 18 23.23 18.91 9.33
C ALA A 18 24.37 17.92 9.59
N GLN A 19 24.25 17.13 10.64
CA GLN A 19 25.24 16.09 10.94
C GLN A 19 25.30 15.14 9.75
N LYS A 20 26.46 15.02 9.12
CA LYS A 20 26.64 14.13 7.96
C LYS A 20 26.45 12.68 8.39
N ALA A 21 25.78 11.89 7.53
CA ALA A 21 25.67 10.44 7.71
C ALA A 21 27.06 9.79 7.89
N THR A 22 27.09 8.65 8.57
CA THR A 22 28.32 7.86 8.73
C THR A 22 28.64 7.17 7.40
N GLU A 23 29.69 7.64 6.72
CA GLU A 23 30.09 7.17 5.39
C GLU A 23 31.57 6.83 5.35
N TYR A 24 31.89 5.73 4.68
CA TYR A 24 33.26 5.23 4.45
C TYR A 24 33.52 5.12 2.96
N GLN A 25 34.60 5.75 2.49
CA GLN A 25 35.08 5.69 1.12
C GLN A 25 36.31 4.76 1.02
N LEU A 26 36.22 3.76 0.15
CA LEU A 26 37.25 2.75 -0.04
C LEU A 26 37.73 2.73 -1.51
N LYS A 27 39.06 2.82 -1.69
CA LYS A 27 39.68 2.51 -2.99
C LYS A 27 40.03 1.03 -3.01
N LEU A 28 39.48 0.28 -3.94
CA LEU A 28 39.70 -1.15 -4.09
C LEU A 28 40.95 -1.41 -4.95
N LYS A 29 41.59 -2.56 -4.76
CA LYS A 29 42.77 -2.95 -5.56
C LYS A 29 42.46 -3.17 -7.03
N ASN A 30 41.21 -3.52 -7.36
CA ASN A 30 40.71 -3.63 -8.73
C ASN A 30 40.39 -2.27 -9.39
N LYS A 31 40.78 -1.15 -8.75
CA LYS A 31 40.61 0.25 -9.20
C LYS A 31 39.17 0.77 -9.11
N MET A 32 38.24 0.00 -8.54
CA MET A 32 36.88 0.48 -8.29
C MET A 32 36.90 1.41 -7.04
N GLN A 33 35.99 2.37 -7.04
CA GLN A 33 35.64 3.18 -5.89
C GLN A 33 34.41 2.57 -5.21
N MET A 34 34.46 2.39 -3.89
CA MET A 34 33.33 1.92 -3.10
C MET A 34 32.96 2.97 -2.02
N SER A 35 31.68 3.22 -1.82
CA SER A 35 31.16 4.00 -0.71
C SER A 35 30.20 3.14 0.10
N ILE A 36 30.33 3.15 1.42
CA ILE A 36 29.42 2.51 2.36
C ILE A 36 28.85 3.59 3.28
N THR A 37 27.54 3.84 3.16
CA THR A 37 26.80 4.70 4.11
C THR A 37 26.07 3.82 5.11
N VAL A 38 26.37 3.96 6.40
CA VAL A 38 25.65 3.31 7.48
C VAL A 38 24.43 4.17 7.82
N CYS A 39 23.26 3.74 7.34
CA CYS A 39 22.01 4.49 7.51
C CYS A 39 21.36 4.27 8.88
N THR A 40 21.42 3.03 9.38
CA THR A 40 21.01 2.61 10.72
C THR A 40 21.88 1.42 11.13
N ASP A 41 21.68 0.88 12.34
CA ASP A 41 22.40 -0.34 12.76
C ASP A 41 22.24 -1.54 11.82
N GLY A 42 21.17 -1.60 11.03
CA GLY A 42 20.88 -2.72 10.12
C GLY A 42 20.63 -2.30 8.66
N ILE A 43 20.81 -1.04 8.29
CA ILE A 43 20.64 -0.55 6.92
C ILE A 43 21.96 0.04 6.42
N PHE A 44 22.47 -0.54 5.32
CA PHE A 44 23.72 -0.12 4.69
C PHE A 44 23.45 0.22 3.21
N ARG A 45 23.81 1.43 2.78
CA ARG A 45 23.85 1.77 1.36
C ARG A 45 25.24 1.51 0.82
N VAL A 46 25.32 0.77 -0.26
CA VAL A 46 26.57 0.40 -0.93
C VAL A 46 26.55 0.98 -2.33
N ARG A 47 27.63 1.71 -2.68
CA ARG A 47 27.83 2.21 -4.04
C ARG A 47 29.17 1.74 -4.57
N LEU A 48 29.19 1.28 -5.82
CA LEU A 48 30.41 0.94 -6.55
C LEU A 48 30.44 1.69 -7.87
N SER A 49 31.62 2.24 -8.21
CA SER A 49 31.83 2.92 -9.49
C SER A 49 33.23 2.57 -10.04
N PRO A 50 33.35 2.34 -11.36
CA PRO A 50 34.65 2.28 -12.01
C PRO A 50 35.32 3.66 -12.16
N ARG A 51 34.59 4.72 -11.85
CA ARG A 51 35.04 6.13 -11.84
C ARG A 51 35.39 6.57 -10.42
N GLN A 52 36.07 7.72 -10.32
CA GLN A 52 36.39 8.31 -8.99
C GLN A 52 35.17 8.95 -8.33
N GLU A 53 34.18 9.34 -9.11
CA GLU A 53 32.93 9.95 -8.69
C GLU A 53 31.75 9.03 -8.95
N PHE A 54 30.71 9.13 -8.14
CA PHE A 54 29.46 8.42 -8.31
C PHE A 54 28.47 9.26 -9.09
N ALA A 55 27.74 8.65 -10.03
CA ALA A 55 26.65 9.33 -10.73
C ALA A 55 25.58 9.82 -9.75
N GLU A 56 24.91 10.91 -10.11
CA GLU A 56 23.76 11.39 -9.36
C GLU A 56 22.62 10.35 -9.40
N ASN A 57 21.97 10.16 -8.25
CA ASN A 57 20.79 9.31 -8.15
C ASN A 57 19.53 10.17 -8.19
N LEU A 58 18.71 10.02 -9.23
CA LEU A 58 17.53 10.86 -9.45
C LEU A 58 16.43 10.65 -8.38
N MET A 59 16.31 9.46 -7.79
CA MET A 59 15.34 9.24 -6.72
C MET A 59 15.72 10.02 -5.45
N ILE A 60 17.03 10.21 -5.22
CA ILE A 60 17.52 11.06 -4.12
C ILE A 60 17.39 12.54 -4.51
N ARG A 61 17.80 12.90 -5.73
CA ARG A 61 17.69 14.28 -6.23
C ARG A 61 16.29 14.86 -6.04
N TYR A 62 15.27 14.09 -6.37
CA TYR A 62 13.87 14.53 -6.29
C TYR A 62 13.17 14.16 -4.97
N GLY A 63 13.92 13.80 -3.95
CA GLY A 63 13.38 13.54 -2.61
C GLY A 63 12.40 12.37 -2.53
N VAL A 64 12.50 11.42 -3.46
CA VAL A 64 11.69 10.20 -3.45
C VAL A 64 12.22 9.20 -2.43
N GLN A 65 13.49 9.32 -2.09
CA GLN A 65 14.14 8.47 -1.11
C GLN A 65 14.80 9.29 0.00
N LYS A 66 14.80 8.71 1.19
CA LYS A 66 15.46 9.28 2.36
C LYS A 66 16.99 9.33 2.16
N ASN A 67 17.58 10.51 2.34
CA ASN A 67 19.03 10.72 2.30
C ASN A 67 19.57 11.49 3.52
N ASP A 68 18.71 11.99 4.39
CA ASP A 68 19.03 12.71 5.62
C ASP A 68 19.23 11.76 6.81
N TRP A 69 20.19 10.83 6.68
CA TRP A 69 20.50 9.87 7.71
C TRP A 69 21.27 10.51 8.86
N LYS A 70 20.86 10.21 10.08
CA LYS A 70 21.62 10.61 11.27
C LYS A 70 22.90 9.77 11.39
N PRO A 71 23.99 10.32 11.97
CA PRO A 71 25.17 9.53 12.24
C PRO A 71 24.89 8.32 13.11
N VAL A 72 25.48 7.17 12.72
CA VAL A 72 25.40 5.92 13.47
C VAL A 72 26.74 5.67 14.13
N SER A 73 26.72 5.30 15.40
CA SER A 73 27.95 4.92 16.12
C SER A 73 28.49 3.59 15.58
N CYS A 74 29.67 3.64 14.99
CA CYS A 74 30.32 2.48 14.39
C CYS A 74 31.78 2.39 14.87
N SER A 75 32.30 1.18 15.05
CA SER A 75 33.73 0.90 15.13
C SER A 75 34.22 0.34 13.80
N THR A 76 35.47 0.69 13.45
CA THR A 76 36.10 0.17 12.23
C THR A 76 37.44 -0.47 12.53
N GLN A 77 37.81 -1.48 11.78
CA GLN A 77 39.11 -2.14 11.85
C GLN A 77 39.56 -2.50 10.43
N GLU A 78 40.85 -2.35 10.16
CA GLU A 78 41.45 -2.88 8.94
C GLU A 78 42.55 -3.90 9.34
N LYS A 79 42.43 -5.12 8.82
CA LYS A 79 43.38 -6.19 9.06
C LYS A 79 43.47 -7.12 7.86
N GLY A 80 44.70 -7.38 7.36
CA GLY A 80 44.90 -8.32 6.27
C GLY A 80 44.25 -7.96 4.94
N GLY A 81 43.97 -6.67 4.71
CA GLY A 81 43.25 -6.20 3.51
C GLY A 81 41.72 -6.25 3.61
N VAL A 82 41.20 -6.64 4.76
CA VAL A 82 39.75 -6.61 5.07
C VAL A 82 39.47 -5.38 5.91
N PHE A 83 38.54 -4.56 5.46
CA PHE A 83 37.98 -3.43 6.19
C PHE A 83 36.63 -3.83 6.84
N THR A 84 36.51 -3.63 8.12
CA THR A 84 35.34 -4.06 8.89
C THR A 84 34.63 -2.87 9.49
N ILE A 85 33.29 -2.82 9.37
CA ILE A 85 32.41 -1.83 9.99
C ILE A 85 31.50 -2.57 10.96
N THR A 86 31.52 -2.21 12.23
CA THR A 86 30.68 -2.82 13.27
C THR A 86 29.73 -1.79 13.87
N THR A 87 28.44 -2.03 13.75
CA THR A 87 27.34 -1.26 14.37
C THR A 87 26.93 -1.87 15.71
N ALA A 88 25.88 -1.34 16.31
CA ALA A 88 25.30 -1.95 17.51
C ALA A 88 24.71 -3.35 17.25
N LYS A 89 24.37 -3.74 16.03
CA LYS A 89 23.67 -4.99 15.70
C LYS A 89 24.42 -5.91 14.74
N TYR A 90 25.20 -5.39 13.81
CA TYR A 90 25.79 -6.14 12.70
C TYR A 90 27.24 -5.75 12.46
N THR A 91 27.99 -6.65 11.84
CA THR A 91 29.35 -6.44 11.37
C THR A 91 29.43 -6.73 9.88
N MET A 92 29.86 -5.74 9.09
CA MET A 92 30.12 -5.86 7.66
C MET A 92 31.64 -5.92 7.45
N ALA A 93 32.14 -7.02 6.90
CA ALA A 93 33.53 -7.21 6.51
C ALA A 93 33.66 -7.07 5.00
N ILE A 94 34.58 -6.24 4.52
CA ILE A 94 34.78 -5.87 3.11
C ILE A 94 36.20 -6.21 2.70
N ASP A 95 36.41 -7.08 1.71
CA ASP A 95 37.70 -7.35 1.12
C ASP A 95 38.10 -6.19 0.19
N LYS A 96 39.14 -5.48 0.51
CA LYS A 96 39.67 -4.37 -0.30
C LYS A 96 40.29 -4.81 -1.64
N LYS A 97 40.46 -6.11 -1.88
CA LYS A 97 40.91 -6.65 -3.16
C LYS A 97 39.90 -6.40 -4.28
N ASP A 98 38.62 -6.73 -4.03
CA ASP A 98 37.55 -6.75 -5.04
C ASP A 98 36.22 -6.12 -4.56
N GLY A 99 36.14 -5.72 -3.29
CA GLY A 99 34.96 -5.15 -2.68
C GLY A 99 33.96 -6.20 -2.19
N SER A 100 34.27 -7.49 -2.26
CA SER A 100 33.35 -8.51 -1.75
C SER A 100 33.09 -8.32 -0.26
N MET A 101 31.86 -8.64 0.15
CA MET A 101 31.38 -8.35 1.51
C MET A 101 30.77 -9.58 2.16
N LYS A 102 30.87 -9.63 3.48
CA LYS A 102 30.15 -10.56 4.36
C LYS A 102 29.44 -9.78 5.46
N LEU A 103 28.22 -10.19 5.79
CA LEU A 103 27.44 -9.59 6.88
C LEU A 103 27.17 -10.64 7.98
N THR A 104 27.50 -10.31 9.23
CA THR A 104 27.21 -11.14 10.40
C THR A 104 26.45 -10.35 11.45
N ASP A 105 25.70 -11.03 12.28
CA ASP A 105 25.08 -10.45 13.47
C ASP A 105 26.11 -10.34 14.64
N LYS A 106 25.66 -9.84 15.78
CA LYS A 106 26.51 -9.72 16.99
C LYS A 106 26.96 -11.05 17.60
N GLN A 107 26.23 -12.13 17.33
CA GLN A 107 26.56 -13.47 17.76
C GLN A 107 27.50 -14.18 16.77
N ASN A 108 27.97 -13.47 15.75
CA ASN A 108 28.74 -13.98 14.61
C ASN A 108 27.99 -14.98 13.72
N ASN A 109 26.66 -15.05 13.79
CA ASN A 109 25.88 -15.80 12.83
C ASN A 109 25.94 -15.10 11.47
N THR A 110 26.13 -15.89 10.41
CA THR A 110 26.19 -15.35 9.05
C THR A 110 24.78 -14.99 8.57
N VAL A 111 24.56 -13.71 8.31
CA VAL A 111 23.33 -13.17 7.68
C VAL A 111 23.46 -13.32 6.17
N ILE A 112 24.53 -12.74 5.58
CA ILE A 112 24.87 -12.90 4.16
C ILE A 112 26.34 -13.37 4.12
N ASP A 113 26.58 -14.55 3.52
CA ASP A 113 27.92 -15.12 3.50
C ASP A 113 28.84 -14.39 2.53
N ARG A 114 28.33 -14.07 1.33
CA ARG A 114 29.11 -13.32 0.35
C ARG A 114 28.22 -12.45 -0.56
N VAL A 115 28.64 -11.19 -0.69
CA VAL A 115 28.23 -10.31 -1.78
C VAL A 115 29.46 -10.07 -2.64
N SER A 116 29.35 -10.25 -3.94
CA SER A 116 30.46 -10.04 -4.88
C SER A 116 30.01 -9.27 -6.12
N PHE A 117 30.99 -8.69 -6.81
CA PHE A 117 30.73 -7.78 -7.93
C PHE A 117 31.46 -8.27 -9.17
N VAL A 118 30.74 -8.27 -10.28
CA VAL A 118 31.33 -8.53 -11.59
C VAL A 118 31.16 -7.27 -12.43
N LYS A 119 32.29 -6.76 -12.94
CA LYS A 119 32.27 -5.69 -13.93
C LYS A 119 31.82 -6.29 -15.25
N GLY A 120 30.73 -5.79 -15.79
CA GLY A 120 30.26 -6.17 -17.11
C GLY A 120 31.19 -5.62 -18.20
N GLY A 121 31.13 -6.21 -19.34
CA GLY A 121 31.92 -5.83 -20.54
C GLY A 121 31.34 -6.44 -21.80
N GLU A 122 30.56 -7.51 -21.62
CA GLU A 122 29.82 -8.16 -22.71
C GLU A 122 28.36 -7.72 -22.73
N PRO A 123 27.67 -7.73 -23.86
CA PRO A 123 26.25 -7.46 -23.96
C PRO A 123 25.47 -8.38 -23.01
N LEU A 124 24.56 -7.78 -22.21
CA LEU A 124 23.71 -8.54 -21.34
C LEU A 124 22.58 -9.18 -22.16
N THR A 125 22.47 -10.51 -22.13
CA THR A 125 21.38 -11.26 -22.73
C THR A 125 20.67 -12.02 -21.62
N ILE A 126 19.39 -11.74 -21.38
CA ILE A 126 18.60 -12.39 -20.36
C ILE A 126 17.40 -13.07 -21.00
N SER A 127 17.31 -14.38 -20.85
CA SER A 127 16.12 -15.15 -21.21
C SER A 127 15.19 -15.21 -20.00
N LEU A 128 14.03 -14.58 -20.11
CA LEU A 128 13.01 -14.59 -19.08
C LEU A 128 12.24 -15.93 -19.01
N GLY A 129 12.42 -16.79 -20.02
CA GLY A 129 11.70 -18.07 -20.15
C GLY A 129 10.27 -17.88 -20.64
N LYS A 130 9.48 -18.94 -20.62
CA LYS A 130 8.05 -18.91 -20.98
C LYS A 130 7.23 -18.67 -19.71
N SER A 131 6.76 -17.45 -19.50
CA SER A 131 5.73 -17.21 -18.50
C SER A 131 4.34 -17.19 -19.13
N ILE A 132 3.32 -17.53 -18.37
CA ILE A 132 1.91 -17.46 -18.82
C ILE A 132 1.56 -16.03 -19.26
N ASN A 133 2.26 -15.05 -18.73
CA ASN A 133 2.05 -13.64 -18.98
C ASN A 133 2.81 -13.09 -20.19
N GLU A 134 3.70 -13.86 -20.81
CA GLU A 134 4.41 -13.46 -22.04
C GLU A 134 3.49 -13.32 -23.26
N LYS A 135 2.23 -13.75 -23.15
CA LYS A 135 1.20 -13.42 -24.14
C LYS A 135 1.13 -11.93 -24.47
N TYR A 136 1.52 -11.09 -23.56
CA TYR A 136 1.43 -9.63 -23.66
C TYR A 136 2.79 -8.92 -23.77
N ALA A 137 3.90 -9.61 -23.55
CA ALA A 137 5.24 -9.02 -23.55
C ALA A 137 5.75 -8.55 -24.93
N SER A 138 5.04 -8.87 -26.01
CA SER A 138 5.42 -8.49 -27.38
C SER A 138 4.62 -7.34 -27.95
N LEU A 139 4.04 -6.48 -27.10
CA LEU A 139 3.37 -5.28 -27.57
C LEU A 139 4.43 -4.34 -28.15
N LYS A 140 4.56 -4.32 -29.48
CA LYS A 140 5.20 -3.21 -30.16
C LYS A 140 4.40 -1.97 -29.77
N VAL A 141 5.07 -0.96 -29.22
CA VAL A 141 4.50 0.37 -29.09
C VAL A 141 4.05 0.80 -30.49
N VAL A 142 2.76 0.72 -30.75
CA VAL A 142 2.20 1.33 -31.95
C VAL A 142 2.27 2.81 -31.67
N LYS A 143 2.98 3.58 -32.48
CA LYS A 143 2.84 5.05 -32.53
C LYS A 143 1.37 5.29 -32.82
N ASN A 144 0.60 5.58 -31.81
CA ASN A 144 -0.84 5.78 -31.97
C ASN A 144 -1.23 7.18 -31.50
N ASP A 145 -1.88 7.84 -32.36
CA ASP A 145 -2.58 9.11 -32.33
C ASP A 145 -3.76 9.17 -31.34
N GLY A 146 -3.63 8.51 -30.17
CA GLY A 146 -4.53 8.66 -29.02
C GLY A 146 -5.65 7.64 -28.91
N ILE A 147 -5.64 6.57 -29.68
CA ILE A 147 -6.53 5.42 -29.49
C ILE A 147 -5.75 4.33 -28.77
N ILE A 148 -6.24 3.87 -27.63
CA ILE A 148 -5.78 2.64 -26.99
C ILE A 148 -6.09 1.53 -27.97
N GLY A 149 -5.07 1.02 -28.67
CA GLY A 149 -5.24 -0.10 -29.58
C GLY A 149 -5.71 -1.32 -28.78
N ASP A 150 -6.68 -2.03 -29.32
CA ASP A 150 -7.12 -3.31 -28.78
C ASP A 150 -5.96 -4.33 -28.95
N ASN A 151 -5.13 -4.42 -27.90
CA ASN A 151 -3.96 -5.28 -27.87
C ASN A 151 -4.29 -6.72 -27.45
N ASN A 152 -5.57 -7.11 -27.49
CA ASN A 152 -6.04 -8.42 -27.08
C ASN A 152 -5.71 -9.56 -28.08
N ASN A 153 -4.79 -9.36 -28.99
CA ASN A 153 -4.40 -10.40 -29.94
C ASN A 153 -3.25 -11.24 -29.36
N PRO A 154 -3.52 -12.45 -28.83
CA PRO A 154 -2.50 -13.28 -28.21
C PRO A 154 -1.55 -13.81 -29.29
N LYS A 155 -0.34 -13.29 -29.34
CA LYS A 155 0.73 -13.96 -30.08
C LYS A 155 1.23 -15.16 -29.31
N THR A 156 1.48 -16.27 -29.99
CA THR A 156 2.04 -17.50 -29.41
C THR A 156 3.29 -17.19 -28.58
N ALA A 157 3.31 -17.69 -27.35
CA ALA A 157 4.40 -17.49 -26.42
C ALA A 157 5.73 -18.00 -27.03
N LYS A 158 6.64 -17.07 -27.28
CA LYS A 158 8.05 -17.35 -27.55
C LYS A 158 8.83 -16.97 -26.30
N ASP A 159 9.98 -17.63 -26.09
CA ASP A 159 10.90 -17.21 -25.05
C ASP A 159 11.26 -15.74 -25.26
N THR A 160 10.97 -14.91 -24.28
CA THR A 160 11.33 -13.50 -24.35
C THR A 160 12.79 -13.37 -24.00
N VAL A 161 13.60 -13.06 -25.01
CA VAL A 161 15.01 -12.75 -24.85
C VAL A 161 15.15 -11.25 -24.92
N GLU A 162 15.51 -10.64 -23.81
CA GLU A 162 15.89 -9.24 -23.78
C GLU A 162 17.35 -9.11 -24.20
N THR A 163 17.59 -8.66 -25.43
CA THR A 163 18.92 -8.28 -25.92
C THR A 163 18.97 -6.75 -25.92
N GLY A 164 19.86 -6.19 -25.10
CA GLY A 164 20.17 -4.78 -25.13
C GLY A 164 21.64 -4.56 -25.47
N ASP A 165 21.98 -3.47 -26.17
CA ASP A 165 23.37 -3.01 -26.29
C ASP A 165 23.81 -2.41 -24.94
N TYR A 166 23.83 -3.25 -23.92
CA TYR A 166 24.24 -2.87 -22.56
C TYR A 166 25.77 -2.97 -22.45
N LYS A 167 26.50 -2.18 -23.24
CA LYS A 167 27.99 -2.10 -23.18
C LYS A 167 28.50 -1.69 -21.80
N LYS A 168 27.64 -1.06 -21.01
CA LYS A 168 27.94 -0.68 -19.64
C LYS A 168 26.96 -1.39 -18.71
N ASN A 169 27.41 -2.43 -18.04
CA ASN A 169 26.61 -3.16 -17.06
C ASN A 169 27.43 -3.49 -15.82
N SER A 170 26.74 -3.86 -14.76
CA SER A 170 27.35 -4.39 -13.53
C SER A 170 26.46 -5.49 -12.97
N ILE A 171 27.06 -6.45 -12.30
CA ILE A 171 26.36 -7.58 -11.70
C ILE A 171 26.71 -7.63 -10.20
N ILE A 172 25.70 -7.72 -9.37
CA ILE A 172 25.83 -7.93 -7.92
C ILE A 172 25.36 -9.35 -7.63
N ASN A 173 26.19 -10.16 -7.01
CA ASN A 173 25.89 -11.54 -6.66
C ASN A 173 25.82 -11.72 -5.15
N PHE A 174 24.77 -12.34 -4.68
CA PHE A 174 24.58 -12.75 -3.28
C PHE A 174 24.59 -14.28 -3.21
N SER A 175 25.39 -14.87 -2.32
CA SER A 175 25.33 -16.33 -2.09
C SER A 175 24.07 -16.67 -1.30
N LEU A 176 23.40 -17.73 -1.73
CA LEU A 176 22.13 -18.22 -1.16
C LEU A 176 22.35 -19.44 -0.27
N LYS A 177 21.66 -19.49 0.86
CA LYS A 177 21.59 -20.68 1.71
C LYS A 177 20.63 -21.73 1.14
N PRO A 178 20.86 -23.03 1.42
CA PRO A 178 19.86 -24.05 1.11
C PRO A 178 18.51 -23.75 1.79
N GLY A 179 17.41 -23.88 1.03
CA GLY A 179 16.06 -23.65 1.56
C GLY A 179 15.65 -22.18 1.78
N GLU A 180 16.54 -21.24 1.56
CA GLU A 180 16.25 -19.80 1.63
C GLU A 180 15.19 -19.40 0.60
N ARG A 181 14.22 -18.59 1.00
CA ARG A 181 13.07 -18.15 0.18
C ARG A 181 13.09 -16.64 0.00
N PHE A 182 12.57 -16.18 -1.12
CA PHE A 182 12.54 -14.77 -1.48
C PHE A 182 11.14 -14.32 -1.83
N TYR A 183 10.79 -13.11 -1.38
CA TYR A 183 9.49 -12.49 -1.58
C TYR A 183 9.66 -11.03 -1.98
N GLY A 184 8.58 -10.40 -2.47
CA GLY A 184 8.61 -9.01 -2.89
C GLY A 184 8.61 -8.86 -4.41
N GLY A 185 9.40 -7.94 -4.96
CA GLY A 185 9.49 -7.70 -6.41
C GLY A 185 8.30 -6.92 -7.00
N GLY A 186 7.25 -6.64 -6.22
CA GLY A 186 6.05 -5.99 -6.72
C GLY A 186 5.23 -6.87 -7.68
N SER A 187 4.54 -6.27 -8.63
CA SER A 187 3.69 -6.99 -9.61
C SER A 187 4.51 -7.58 -10.77
N THR A 188 5.58 -8.32 -10.47
CA THR A 188 6.48 -8.92 -11.46
C THR A 188 6.23 -10.40 -11.72
N SER A 189 5.55 -11.10 -10.79
CA SER A 189 5.13 -12.49 -10.96
C SER A 189 3.64 -12.59 -10.69
N ARG A 190 2.94 -13.38 -11.50
CA ARG A 190 1.49 -13.60 -11.42
C ARG A 190 1.12 -15.05 -11.18
N ASP A 191 2.12 -15.88 -10.88
CA ASP A 191 1.96 -17.32 -10.66
C ASP A 191 2.35 -17.72 -9.23
N HIS A 192 3.28 -16.96 -8.62
CA HIS A 192 3.89 -17.27 -7.33
C HIS A 192 4.07 -16.04 -6.46
N ILE A 193 4.19 -16.25 -5.16
CA ILE A 193 4.62 -15.24 -4.19
C ILE A 193 6.06 -15.51 -3.70
N GLN A 194 6.56 -16.74 -3.88
CA GLN A 194 7.91 -17.16 -3.56
C GLN A 194 8.75 -17.21 -4.85
N HIS A 195 9.82 -16.40 -4.95
CA HIS A 195 10.53 -16.12 -6.20
C HIS A 195 11.87 -16.82 -6.38
N ARG A 196 12.30 -17.71 -5.46
CA ARG A 196 13.51 -18.48 -5.71
C ARG A 196 13.35 -19.39 -6.95
N GLY A 197 14.30 -19.27 -7.89
CA GLY A 197 14.25 -19.95 -9.18
C GLY A 197 13.64 -19.10 -10.30
N GLU A 198 13.26 -17.83 -10.03
CA GLU A 198 12.68 -16.92 -11.01
C GLU A 198 13.64 -15.79 -11.41
N ILE A 199 13.32 -15.16 -12.54
CA ILE A 199 13.92 -13.89 -12.97
C ILE A 199 12.82 -12.83 -12.96
N LEU A 200 13.04 -11.76 -12.19
CA LEU A 200 12.12 -10.64 -12.11
C LEU A 200 12.69 -9.46 -12.91
N ARG A 201 11.86 -8.89 -13.80
CA ARG A 201 12.20 -7.70 -14.58
C ARG A 201 11.73 -6.44 -13.87
N MET A 202 12.64 -5.53 -13.57
CA MET A 202 12.37 -4.25 -12.93
C MET A 202 12.25 -3.14 -13.97
N TRP A 203 11.16 -3.18 -14.74
CA TRP A 203 10.82 -2.21 -15.76
C TRP A 203 9.30 -2.14 -15.89
N THR A 204 8.74 -0.96 -15.69
CA THR A 204 7.29 -0.77 -15.74
C THR A 204 6.75 -0.96 -17.14
N THR A 205 5.71 -1.79 -17.30
CA THR A 205 5.05 -2.04 -18.58
C THR A 205 3.55 -2.21 -18.36
N TYR A 206 2.75 -1.75 -19.32
CA TYR A 206 1.30 -1.84 -19.27
C TYR A 206 0.80 -3.30 -19.22
N GLN A 207 -0.15 -3.57 -18.34
CA GLN A 207 -0.84 -4.87 -18.14
C GLN A 207 0.08 -6.05 -17.77
N HIS A 208 1.34 -5.83 -17.46
CA HIS A 208 2.27 -6.95 -17.22
C HIS A 208 3.11 -6.77 -15.96
N THR A 209 3.95 -5.76 -15.91
CA THR A 209 4.76 -5.38 -14.74
C THR A 209 4.50 -3.91 -14.42
N GLU A 210 3.29 -3.61 -14.00
CA GLU A 210 2.88 -2.21 -13.82
C GLU A 210 3.50 -1.57 -12.58
N ILE A 211 3.78 -2.38 -11.55
CA ILE A 211 4.30 -1.90 -10.26
C ILE A 211 5.53 -2.74 -9.85
N PRO A 212 6.59 -2.82 -10.69
CA PRO A 212 7.79 -3.54 -10.31
C PRO A 212 8.49 -2.84 -9.15
N GLN A 213 8.98 -3.63 -8.19
CA GLN A 213 9.72 -3.11 -7.05
C GLN A 213 11.11 -3.73 -7.04
N PRO A 214 12.20 -2.94 -7.26
CA PRO A 214 13.57 -3.47 -7.25
C PRO A 214 14.03 -3.81 -5.82
N PHE A 215 13.17 -4.50 -5.10
CA PHE A 215 13.30 -4.90 -3.71
C PHE A 215 12.80 -6.31 -3.52
N VAL A 216 13.62 -7.13 -2.89
CA VAL A 216 13.24 -8.46 -2.39
C VAL A 216 13.74 -8.66 -0.97
N LEU A 217 13.02 -9.48 -0.23
CA LEU A 217 13.36 -9.88 1.13
C LEU A 217 13.50 -11.39 1.24
N SER A 218 14.48 -11.81 2.03
CA SER A 218 14.81 -13.21 2.32
C SER A 218 14.15 -13.69 3.60
N SER A 219 13.77 -14.97 3.64
CA SER A 219 13.37 -15.66 4.86
C SER A 219 14.47 -15.74 5.94
N GLU A 220 15.71 -15.39 5.58
CA GLU A 220 16.89 -15.42 6.46
C GLU A 220 17.16 -14.08 7.15
N GLY A 221 16.20 -13.16 7.18
CA GLY A 221 16.30 -11.88 7.90
C GLY A 221 17.14 -10.82 7.22
N TRP A 222 17.20 -10.82 5.89
CA TRP A 222 17.81 -9.75 5.11
C TRP A 222 17.01 -9.41 3.87
N GLY A 223 17.28 -8.25 3.29
CA GLY A 223 16.70 -7.83 2.02
C GLY A 223 17.64 -6.92 1.26
N VAL A 224 17.39 -6.78 -0.02
CA VAL A 224 18.12 -5.88 -0.91
C VAL A 224 17.16 -4.99 -1.69
N PHE A 225 17.49 -3.72 -1.76
CA PHE A 225 16.84 -2.74 -2.61
C PHE A 225 17.87 -2.17 -3.59
N ASN A 226 17.67 -2.40 -4.90
CA ASN A 226 18.52 -1.88 -5.96
C ASN A 226 18.08 -0.46 -6.31
N ASN A 227 18.91 0.51 -5.94
CA ASN A 227 18.58 1.94 -5.95
C ASN A 227 18.84 2.58 -7.33
N THR A 228 18.05 2.18 -8.31
CA THR A 228 18.18 2.69 -9.69
C THR A 228 16.81 2.87 -10.34
N THR A 229 16.70 3.84 -11.24
CA THR A 229 15.53 4.02 -12.12
C THR A 229 15.71 3.28 -13.46
N LEU A 230 16.92 2.79 -13.73
CA LEU A 230 17.24 2.06 -14.95
C LEU A 230 16.64 0.65 -14.94
N LYS A 231 16.42 0.10 -16.14
CA LYS A 231 16.02 -1.30 -16.30
C LYS A 231 17.05 -2.20 -15.63
N ASN A 232 16.56 -3.14 -14.83
CA ASN A 232 17.40 -4.11 -14.15
C ASN A 232 16.66 -5.44 -13.95
N PHE A 233 17.39 -6.51 -13.60
CA PHE A 233 16.83 -7.84 -13.47
C PHE A 233 17.35 -8.53 -12.22
N PHE A 234 16.47 -9.26 -11.57
CA PHE A 234 16.78 -10.05 -10.38
C PHE A 234 16.67 -11.53 -10.75
N ASP A 235 17.80 -12.21 -10.91
CA ASP A 235 17.89 -13.65 -11.08
C ASP A 235 18.06 -14.31 -9.72
N ILE A 236 16.98 -14.84 -9.18
CA ILE A 236 16.94 -15.39 -7.82
C ILE A 236 17.23 -16.90 -7.87
N GLY A 237 18.44 -17.25 -8.32
CA GLY A 237 18.89 -18.64 -8.36
C GLY A 237 18.35 -19.46 -9.52
N ARG A 238 17.91 -18.85 -10.62
CA ARG A 238 17.45 -19.56 -11.82
C ARG A 238 18.62 -20.05 -12.65
N PHE A 239 19.58 -19.18 -12.96
CA PHE A 239 20.77 -19.59 -13.72
C PHE A 239 21.77 -20.34 -12.83
N GLN A 240 21.97 -19.89 -11.59
CA GLN A 240 22.83 -20.55 -10.60
C GLN A 240 22.05 -20.70 -9.30
N LYS A 241 21.70 -21.92 -8.92
CA LYS A 241 20.79 -22.25 -7.80
C LYS A 241 21.21 -21.70 -6.44
N ASP A 242 22.49 -21.42 -6.25
CA ASP A 242 23.13 -20.93 -5.02
C ASP A 242 23.51 -19.44 -5.08
N ILE A 243 23.11 -18.74 -6.15
CA ILE A 243 23.42 -17.32 -6.35
C ILE A 243 22.15 -16.55 -6.73
N PHE A 244 21.93 -15.44 -6.04
CA PHE A 244 21.02 -14.39 -6.48
C PHE A 244 21.82 -13.28 -7.15
N SER A 245 21.54 -13.00 -8.40
CA SER A 245 22.24 -11.99 -9.21
C SER A 245 21.32 -10.81 -9.55
N ILE A 246 21.82 -9.59 -9.32
CA ILE A 246 21.19 -8.36 -9.82
C ILE A 246 21.98 -7.88 -11.04
N TYR A 247 21.31 -7.86 -12.19
CA TYR A 247 21.90 -7.37 -13.44
C TYR A 247 21.49 -5.92 -13.67
N ASN A 248 22.43 -4.99 -13.57
CA ASN A 248 22.22 -3.57 -13.84
C ASN A 248 22.59 -3.22 -15.29
N THR A 249 21.83 -2.33 -15.90
CA THR A 249 22.15 -1.76 -17.22
C THR A 249 23.04 -0.50 -17.12
N SER A 250 23.79 -0.38 -16.04
CA SER A 250 24.80 0.63 -15.75
C SER A 250 26.08 -0.03 -15.25
N ASP A 251 27.24 0.61 -15.48
CA ASP A 251 28.53 0.19 -14.94
C ASP A 251 28.73 0.56 -13.45
N GLU A 252 27.78 1.29 -12.87
CA GLU A 252 27.70 1.59 -11.44
C GLU A 252 26.66 0.74 -10.76
N SER A 253 26.87 0.45 -9.48
CA SER A 253 25.90 -0.16 -8.60
C SER A 253 25.60 0.79 -7.44
N ASP A 254 24.33 0.96 -7.11
CA ASP A 254 23.84 1.67 -5.93
C ASP A 254 22.70 0.85 -5.33
N PHE A 255 22.88 0.32 -4.13
CA PHE A 255 21.88 -0.54 -3.51
C PHE A 255 21.95 -0.48 -1.99
N TYR A 256 20.86 -0.86 -1.35
CA TYR A 256 20.77 -0.98 0.10
C TYR A 256 20.72 -2.45 0.50
N ILE A 257 21.50 -2.82 1.50
CA ILE A 257 21.35 -4.07 2.25
C ILE A 257 20.61 -3.73 3.56
N MET A 258 19.58 -4.48 3.85
CA MET A 258 18.80 -4.38 5.08
C MET A 258 18.90 -5.69 5.83
N ALA A 259 19.17 -5.65 7.13
CA ALA A 259 19.19 -6.80 8.01
C ALA A 259 18.25 -6.56 9.19
N GLY A 260 17.49 -7.56 9.58
CA GLY A 260 16.49 -7.49 10.63
C GLY A 260 16.20 -8.87 11.25
N ALA A 261 15.40 -8.88 12.31
CA ALA A 261 15.05 -10.12 13.00
C ALA A 261 14.13 -11.03 12.18
N ASP A 262 13.31 -10.45 11.30
CA ASP A 262 12.26 -11.12 10.54
C ASP A 262 11.88 -10.32 9.29
N MET A 263 11.01 -10.87 8.46
CA MET A 263 10.51 -10.21 7.24
C MET A 263 9.77 -8.88 7.52
N PRO A 264 8.93 -8.75 8.56
CA PRO A 264 8.36 -7.46 8.95
C PRO A 264 9.40 -6.37 9.22
N ALA A 265 10.52 -6.70 9.87
CA ALA A 265 11.61 -5.75 10.12
C ALA A 265 12.28 -5.29 8.82
N ILE A 266 12.37 -6.15 7.81
CA ILE A 266 12.91 -5.80 6.49
C ILE A 266 11.96 -4.88 5.72
N ILE A 267 10.64 -5.15 5.73
CA ILE A 267 9.62 -4.26 5.14
C ILE A 267 9.65 -2.89 5.83
N ASN A 268 9.79 -2.87 7.16
CA ASN A 268 9.95 -1.63 7.91
C ASN A 268 11.21 -0.86 7.47
N ALA A 269 12.34 -1.53 7.30
CA ALA A 269 13.58 -0.92 6.82
C ALA A 269 13.43 -0.38 5.39
N TYR A 270 12.82 -1.14 4.48
CA TYR A 270 12.57 -0.72 3.10
C TYR A 270 11.68 0.53 3.02
N THR A 271 10.57 0.56 3.75
CA THR A 271 9.67 1.71 3.76
C THR A 271 10.23 2.92 4.54
N LEU A 272 11.24 2.71 5.38
CA LEU A 272 12.00 3.82 5.98
C LEU A 272 12.90 4.51 4.93
N ILE A 273 13.42 3.76 3.95
CA ILE A 273 14.23 4.29 2.85
C ILE A 273 13.35 4.99 1.80
N THR A 274 12.27 4.33 1.38
CA THR A 274 11.46 4.72 0.21
C THR A 274 10.19 5.51 0.57
N GLY A 275 10.01 5.82 1.84
CA GLY A 275 8.83 6.49 2.37
C GLY A 275 7.78 5.54 2.93
N ARG A 276 7.23 5.88 4.12
CA ARG A 276 6.14 5.16 4.74
C ARG A 276 4.90 5.18 3.86
N PRO A 277 4.10 4.10 3.82
CA PRO A 277 2.88 4.09 3.04
C PRO A 277 1.93 5.23 3.41
N TYR A 278 1.27 5.78 2.41
CA TYR A 278 0.29 6.83 2.55
C TYR A 278 -0.93 6.35 3.36
N LEU A 279 -1.34 7.10 4.36
CA LEU A 279 -2.60 6.86 5.05
C LEU A 279 -3.72 7.61 4.32
N GLN A 280 -4.58 6.88 3.64
CA GLN A 280 -5.72 7.47 2.93
C GLN A 280 -6.70 8.14 3.91
N PRO A 281 -7.54 9.09 3.45
CA PRO A 281 -8.65 9.57 4.26
C PRO A 281 -9.57 8.40 4.61
N LYS A 282 -10.12 8.42 5.82
CA LYS A 282 -10.90 7.29 6.37
C LYS A 282 -12.04 6.84 5.44
N TRP A 283 -12.68 7.76 4.75
CA TRP A 283 -13.76 7.46 3.80
C TRP A 283 -13.30 6.63 2.59
N ALA A 284 -12.03 6.73 2.18
CA ALA A 284 -11.50 5.95 1.06
C ALA A 284 -11.31 4.46 1.38
N TYR A 285 -11.44 4.07 2.65
CA TYR A 285 -11.50 2.67 3.06
C TYR A 285 -12.91 2.07 2.98
N GLY A 286 -13.94 2.86 2.64
CA GLY A 286 -15.29 2.40 2.32
C GLY A 286 -15.37 1.77 0.94
N LEU A 287 -16.52 1.88 0.28
CA LEU A 287 -16.73 1.47 -1.10
C LEU A 287 -16.65 2.69 -2.02
N LEU A 288 -15.85 2.59 -3.07
CA LEU A 288 -15.81 3.52 -4.19
C LEU A 288 -16.43 2.82 -5.42
N PHE A 289 -17.25 3.52 -6.19
CA PHE A 289 -17.95 2.98 -7.33
C PHE A 289 -17.65 3.79 -8.59
N GLY A 290 -17.20 3.10 -9.66
CA GLY A 290 -17.05 3.66 -10.99
C GLY A 290 -18.28 3.31 -11.83
N PRO A 291 -19.15 4.27 -12.16
CA PRO A 291 -20.33 4.03 -12.99
C PRO A 291 -19.93 3.67 -14.42
N ASN A 292 -20.90 3.24 -15.21
CA ASN A 292 -20.67 2.93 -16.62
C ASN A 292 -20.22 4.18 -17.37
N MET A 293 -19.23 4.05 -18.24
CA MET A 293 -18.63 5.17 -18.96
C MET A 293 -19.53 5.82 -20.02
N LEU A 294 -20.72 5.29 -20.24
CA LEU A 294 -21.74 5.88 -21.13
C LEU A 294 -22.74 6.73 -20.34
N GLU A 295 -22.75 6.66 -19.00
CA GLU A 295 -23.69 7.38 -18.15
C GLU A 295 -23.35 8.87 -18.07
N ASN A 296 -24.40 9.67 -18.08
CA ASN A 296 -24.36 11.10 -17.85
C ASN A 296 -24.73 11.43 -16.38
N MET A 297 -24.75 12.70 -16.02
CA MET A 297 -25.03 13.10 -14.64
C MET A 297 -26.40 12.67 -14.10
N PHE A 298 -27.42 12.55 -14.93
CA PHE A 298 -28.77 12.17 -14.48
C PHE A 298 -28.80 10.69 -14.10
N GLU A 299 -28.18 9.86 -14.92
CA GLU A 299 -28.06 8.42 -14.67
C GLU A 299 -27.24 8.15 -13.41
N ILE A 300 -26.08 8.81 -13.27
CA ILE A 300 -25.23 8.66 -12.08
C ILE A 300 -25.90 9.17 -10.80
N LEU A 301 -26.67 10.27 -10.88
CA LEU A 301 -27.47 10.72 -9.73
C LEU A 301 -28.59 9.76 -9.39
N SER A 302 -29.19 9.11 -10.41
CA SER A 302 -30.16 8.02 -10.21
C SER A 302 -29.52 6.84 -9.49
N ASP A 303 -28.32 6.44 -9.89
CA ASP A 303 -27.56 5.39 -9.23
C ASP A 303 -27.26 5.72 -7.78
N ALA A 304 -26.82 6.95 -7.51
CA ALA A 304 -26.56 7.41 -6.16
C ALA A 304 -27.82 7.31 -5.28
N VAL A 305 -28.98 7.66 -5.82
CA VAL A 305 -30.28 7.49 -5.12
C VAL A 305 -30.58 6.00 -4.87
N HIS A 306 -30.38 5.14 -5.87
CA HIS A 306 -30.61 3.70 -5.73
C HIS A 306 -29.69 3.07 -4.67
N PHE A 307 -28.39 3.41 -4.64
CA PHE A 307 -27.50 2.97 -3.56
C PHE A 307 -28.07 3.29 -2.18
N ARG A 308 -28.57 4.54 -1.98
CA ARG A 308 -29.17 4.97 -0.69
C ARG A 308 -30.49 4.25 -0.39
N GLN A 309 -31.37 4.10 -1.38
CA GLN A 309 -32.65 3.41 -1.22
C GLN A 309 -32.47 1.93 -0.89
N MET A 310 -31.52 1.26 -1.53
CA MET A 310 -31.20 -0.14 -1.24
C MET A 310 -30.48 -0.29 0.12
N GLY A 311 -29.97 0.79 0.71
CA GLY A 311 -29.13 0.75 1.89
C GLY A 311 -27.85 -0.03 1.65
N VAL A 312 -27.24 0.14 0.47
CA VAL A 312 -25.90 -0.33 0.13
C VAL A 312 -24.93 0.82 0.40
N PRO A 313 -24.07 0.72 1.41
CA PRO A 313 -23.10 1.77 1.71
C PRO A 313 -22.17 2.05 0.53
N CYS A 314 -21.87 3.34 0.31
CA CYS A 314 -20.89 3.76 -0.70
C CYS A 314 -20.43 5.19 -0.39
N ASP A 315 -19.12 5.47 -0.47
CA ASP A 315 -18.53 6.76 -0.11
C ASP A 315 -18.24 7.66 -1.28
N ALA A 316 -17.93 7.11 -2.45
CA ALA A 316 -17.57 7.91 -3.60
C ALA A 316 -18.00 7.31 -4.93
N PHE A 317 -18.29 8.20 -5.86
CA PHE A 317 -18.32 7.91 -7.29
C PHE A 317 -17.07 8.48 -7.93
N TRP A 318 -16.50 7.77 -8.89
CA TRP A 318 -15.42 8.29 -9.71
C TRP A 318 -15.73 8.09 -11.19
N LEU A 319 -15.46 9.14 -11.99
CA LEU A 319 -15.85 9.18 -13.39
C LEU A 319 -14.69 8.76 -14.27
N GLU A 320 -14.99 7.90 -15.25
CA GLU A 320 -14.11 7.55 -16.35
C GLU A 320 -13.96 8.76 -17.33
N PRO A 321 -13.19 8.66 -18.44
CA PRO A 321 -12.92 9.78 -19.36
C PRO A 321 -14.13 10.54 -19.90
N GLN A 322 -15.36 10.03 -19.77
CA GLN A 322 -16.59 10.70 -20.22
C GLN A 322 -16.85 12.07 -19.57
N TRP A 323 -16.25 12.34 -18.40
CA TRP A 323 -16.36 13.65 -17.74
C TRP A 323 -15.69 14.79 -18.52
N MET A 324 -14.75 14.45 -19.41
CA MET A 324 -13.97 15.43 -20.17
C MET A 324 -14.73 15.87 -21.43
N GLU A 325 -14.62 17.16 -21.80
CA GLU A 325 -15.16 17.70 -23.05
C GLU A 325 -14.61 16.95 -24.27
N LYS A 326 -13.30 16.73 -24.30
CA LYS A 326 -12.63 15.83 -25.24
C LYS A 326 -12.29 14.54 -24.51
N ARG A 327 -12.98 13.48 -24.86
CA ARG A 327 -12.75 12.15 -24.29
C ARG A 327 -11.28 11.73 -24.49
N TYR A 328 -10.64 11.20 -23.45
CA TYR A 328 -9.21 10.87 -23.43
C TYR A 328 -8.32 12.08 -23.75
N ASP A 329 -8.62 13.21 -23.13
CA ASP A 329 -7.75 14.39 -23.23
C ASP A 329 -6.51 14.19 -22.33
N PHE A 330 -5.36 13.91 -22.95
CA PHE A 330 -4.07 13.75 -22.26
C PHE A 330 -3.33 15.08 -22.06
N SER A 331 -3.93 16.20 -22.48
CA SER A 331 -3.34 17.51 -22.28
C SER A 331 -3.49 18.01 -20.84
N THR A 332 -2.68 18.99 -20.48
CA THR A 332 -2.79 19.71 -19.19
C THR A 332 -3.98 20.67 -19.13
N LYS A 333 -4.78 20.81 -20.19
CA LYS A 333 -5.88 21.79 -20.32
C LYS A 333 -7.26 21.12 -20.40
N LYS A 334 -7.43 20.02 -19.69
CA LYS A 334 -8.72 19.29 -19.62
C LYS A 334 -9.87 20.19 -19.19
N LYS A 335 -11.07 19.95 -19.74
CA LYS A 335 -12.27 20.69 -19.39
C LYS A 335 -13.42 19.74 -19.09
N TRP A 336 -14.37 20.21 -18.29
CA TRP A 336 -15.62 19.52 -18.07
C TRP A 336 -16.43 19.36 -19.37
N ASN A 337 -17.03 18.21 -19.54
CA ASN A 337 -18.07 18.01 -20.55
C ASN A 337 -19.41 18.57 -20.04
N TYR A 338 -19.60 19.87 -20.22
CA TYR A 338 -20.80 20.57 -19.74
C TYR A 338 -22.10 20.09 -20.41
N LYS A 339 -22.04 19.32 -21.50
CA LYS A 339 -23.21 18.71 -22.11
C LYS A 339 -23.71 17.51 -21.32
N GLN A 340 -22.81 16.79 -20.68
CA GLN A 340 -23.10 15.59 -19.87
C GLN A 340 -23.08 15.86 -18.37
N PHE A 341 -22.23 16.78 -17.92
CA PHE A 341 -22.02 17.08 -16.50
C PHE A 341 -22.11 18.57 -16.27
N THR A 342 -23.15 19.02 -15.61
CA THR A 342 -23.33 20.42 -15.21
C THR A 342 -22.88 20.56 -13.77
N VAL A 343 -21.67 21.08 -13.58
CA VAL A 343 -21.10 21.27 -12.22
C VAL A 343 -21.50 22.60 -11.62
N GLU A 344 -21.87 23.57 -12.43
CA GLU A 344 -22.29 24.89 -11.98
C GLU A 344 -23.33 25.49 -12.94
N PRO A 345 -24.62 25.54 -12.55
CA PRO A 345 -25.65 26.14 -13.38
C PRO A 345 -25.39 27.63 -13.56
N TYR A 346 -25.53 28.12 -14.78
CA TYR A 346 -25.27 29.53 -15.12
C TYR A 346 -26.11 30.52 -14.29
N TRP A 347 -27.33 30.17 -13.90
CA TRP A 347 -28.23 31.04 -13.12
C TRP A 347 -27.83 31.14 -11.66
N VAL A 348 -26.96 30.29 -11.14
CA VAL A 348 -26.43 30.38 -9.78
C VAL A 348 -25.26 31.37 -9.68
N ALA A 349 -24.65 31.72 -10.81
CA ALA A 349 -23.53 32.64 -10.87
C ALA A 349 -23.86 34.02 -10.26
N ASN A 350 -25.14 34.41 -10.28
CA ASN A 350 -25.63 35.67 -9.69
C ASN A 350 -25.95 35.58 -8.18
N GLU A 351 -25.87 34.39 -7.58
CA GLU A 351 -26.15 34.15 -6.17
C GLU A 351 -25.00 33.35 -5.53
N PRO A 352 -23.81 33.97 -5.32
CA PRO A 352 -22.60 33.30 -4.85
C PRO A 352 -22.79 32.50 -3.55
N GLN A 353 -23.67 33.00 -2.64
CA GLN A 353 -23.97 32.34 -1.36
C GLN A 353 -24.75 31.02 -1.54
N LYS A 354 -25.38 30.78 -2.68
CA LYS A 354 -26.12 29.56 -2.99
C LYS A 354 -25.28 28.58 -3.81
N ARG A 355 -24.11 28.99 -4.27
CA ARG A 355 -23.26 28.23 -5.17
C ARG A 355 -22.95 26.84 -4.65
N GLU A 356 -22.60 26.73 -3.39
CA GLU A 356 -22.31 25.42 -2.75
C GLU A 356 -23.50 24.47 -2.72
N HIS A 357 -24.72 25.01 -2.66
CA HIS A 357 -25.93 24.18 -2.55
C HIS A 357 -26.53 23.79 -3.92
N TYR A 358 -26.19 24.50 -4.96
CA TYR A 358 -26.81 24.37 -6.29
C TYR A 358 -25.91 23.87 -7.40
N GLN A 359 -24.67 23.45 -7.10
CA GLN A 359 -23.90 22.68 -8.05
C GLN A 359 -24.67 21.39 -8.38
N LEU A 360 -25.26 21.33 -9.57
CA LEU A 360 -26.25 20.31 -9.89
C LEU A 360 -25.74 18.89 -9.74
N PHE A 361 -24.53 18.63 -10.20
CA PHE A 361 -23.95 17.30 -10.12
C PHE A 361 -23.15 17.05 -8.82
N ALA A 362 -22.02 17.75 -8.67
CA ALA A 362 -21.14 17.52 -7.52
C ALA A 362 -21.81 17.86 -6.18
N GLY A 363 -22.60 18.95 -6.13
CA GLY A 363 -23.33 19.34 -4.92
C GLY A 363 -24.42 18.35 -4.52
N ARG A 364 -25.10 17.72 -5.47
CA ARG A 364 -26.10 16.69 -5.19
C ARG A 364 -25.47 15.38 -4.70
N LEU A 365 -24.34 14.97 -5.30
CA LEU A 365 -23.57 13.84 -4.78
C LEU A 365 -23.13 14.11 -3.34
N LYS A 366 -22.57 15.30 -3.07
CA LYS A 366 -22.16 15.74 -1.71
C LYS A 366 -23.32 15.72 -0.73
N ALA A 367 -24.49 16.21 -1.14
CA ALA A 367 -25.71 16.22 -0.29
C ALA A 367 -26.18 14.81 0.09
N MET A 368 -25.94 13.80 -0.76
CA MET A 368 -26.20 12.39 -0.48
C MET A 368 -25.01 11.68 0.23
N GLY A 369 -23.95 12.41 0.60
CA GLY A 369 -22.78 11.86 1.30
C GLY A 369 -21.74 11.24 0.40
N PHE A 370 -21.80 11.42 -0.91
CA PHE A 370 -20.79 10.92 -1.85
C PHE A 370 -19.69 11.94 -2.09
N LYS A 371 -18.47 11.46 -2.28
CA LYS A 371 -17.34 12.20 -2.80
C LYS A 371 -17.21 11.95 -4.29
N LEU A 372 -16.58 12.85 -5.01
CA LEU A 372 -16.37 12.75 -6.45
C LEU A 372 -14.89 12.55 -6.75
N GLY A 373 -14.58 11.54 -7.54
CA GLY A 373 -13.26 11.30 -8.13
C GLY A 373 -13.30 11.44 -9.65
N LEU A 374 -12.15 11.73 -10.26
CA LEU A 374 -12.03 11.86 -11.73
C LEU A 374 -10.87 11.00 -12.24
N TRP A 375 -11.11 10.30 -13.35
CA TRP A 375 -10.06 9.67 -14.12
C TRP A 375 -9.23 10.73 -14.87
N LEU A 376 -7.94 10.54 -14.94
CA LEU A 376 -7.07 11.31 -15.80
C LEU A 376 -5.86 10.48 -16.27
N CYS A 377 -5.24 10.96 -17.33
CA CYS A 377 -3.95 10.49 -17.82
C CYS A 377 -3.17 11.71 -18.31
N GLU A 378 -1.87 11.67 -18.17
CA GLU A 378 -0.98 12.76 -18.54
C GLU A 378 0.12 12.29 -19.49
N ASN A 379 0.53 13.18 -20.38
CA ASN A 379 1.71 13.04 -21.23
C ASN A 379 2.61 14.27 -21.11
N TYR A 380 2.98 14.58 -19.87
CA TYR A 380 3.75 15.77 -19.49
C TYR A 380 5.17 15.39 -19.08
N ASP A 381 6.11 16.34 -19.23
CA ASP A 381 7.45 16.17 -18.67
C ASP A 381 7.44 16.37 -17.15
N LEU A 382 7.42 15.26 -16.41
CA LEU A 382 7.36 15.28 -14.96
C LEU A 382 8.66 15.75 -14.29
N SER A 383 9.75 15.93 -15.03
CA SER A 383 10.97 16.51 -14.48
C SER A 383 10.88 18.01 -14.29
N LEU A 384 10.07 18.71 -15.10
CA LEU A 384 9.95 20.17 -15.05
C LEU A 384 9.48 20.69 -13.66
N PRO A 385 8.39 20.19 -13.07
CA PRO A 385 7.98 20.63 -11.74
C PRO A 385 9.03 20.36 -10.65
N GLU A 386 9.77 19.26 -10.78
CA GLU A 386 10.81 18.88 -9.81
C GLU A 386 12.02 19.82 -9.91
N GLU A 387 12.46 20.16 -11.11
CA GLU A 387 13.58 21.11 -11.32
C GLU A 387 13.19 22.53 -10.86
N ASP A 388 11.96 22.97 -11.07
CA ASP A 388 11.47 24.25 -10.55
C ASP A 388 11.44 24.25 -9.01
N LEU A 389 11.02 23.16 -8.35
CA LEU A 389 11.11 23.03 -6.89
C LEU A 389 12.55 23.12 -6.39
N LEU A 390 13.50 22.48 -7.08
CA LEU A 390 14.92 22.56 -6.74
C LEU A 390 15.49 23.97 -6.99
N ALA A 391 15.11 24.62 -8.08
CA ALA A 391 15.49 26.00 -8.39
C ALA A 391 15.01 26.95 -7.30
N ARG A 392 13.73 26.85 -6.92
CA ARG A 392 13.12 27.63 -5.82
C ARG A 392 13.87 27.44 -4.50
N ALA A 393 14.13 26.17 -4.12
CA ALA A 393 14.88 25.86 -2.91
C ALA A 393 16.31 26.40 -2.91
N ALA A 394 16.93 26.54 -4.09
CA ALA A 394 18.26 27.11 -4.28
C ALA A 394 18.26 28.64 -4.47
N GLY A 395 17.09 29.31 -4.42
CA GLY A 395 16.94 30.74 -4.68
C GLY A 395 17.24 31.13 -6.14
N LYS A 396 17.06 30.20 -7.07
CA LYS A 396 17.25 30.40 -8.52
C LYS A 396 15.90 30.64 -9.21
N PRO A 397 15.89 31.29 -10.39
CA PRO A 397 14.69 31.43 -11.21
C PRO A 397 14.11 30.06 -11.59
N GLU A 398 12.79 29.92 -11.49
CA GLU A 398 12.01 28.80 -12.02
C GLU A 398 11.80 28.96 -13.54
N SER A 399 11.33 27.88 -14.19
CA SER A 399 11.07 27.88 -15.65
C SER A 399 10.05 28.93 -16.09
N GLY A 400 9.14 29.32 -15.18
CA GLY A 400 8.00 30.19 -15.49
C GLY A 400 6.91 29.48 -16.30
N GLN A 401 7.00 28.14 -16.48
CA GLN A 401 5.98 27.33 -17.12
C GLN A 401 4.92 26.89 -16.12
N GLU A 402 3.67 26.75 -16.58
CA GLU A 402 2.60 26.18 -15.76
C GLU A 402 2.84 24.68 -15.53
N HIS A 403 2.75 24.23 -14.28
CA HIS A 403 2.81 22.82 -13.96
C HIS A 403 1.48 22.13 -14.26
N TRP A 404 1.54 20.91 -14.78
CA TRP A 404 0.35 20.17 -15.24
C TRP A 404 -0.74 20.03 -14.17
N MET A 405 -0.35 19.91 -12.90
CA MET A 405 -1.27 19.73 -11.80
C MET A 405 -1.96 21.02 -11.35
N ASP A 406 -1.45 22.20 -11.69
CA ASP A 406 -2.06 23.48 -11.28
C ASP A 406 -3.43 23.67 -11.89
N HIS A 407 -3.62 23.21 -13.13
CA HIS A 407 -4.90 23.24 -13.81
C HIS A 407 -5.98 22.39 -13.12
N LEU A 408 -5.59 21.37 -12.36
CA LEU A 408 -6.54 20.47 -11.68
C LEU A 408 -7.19 21.12 -10.46
N LYS A 409 -6.62 22.19 -9.91
CA LYS A 409 -7.15 22.90 -8.73
C LYS A 409 -8.59 23.37 -8.93
N GLN A 410 -8.97 23.79 -10.15
CA GLN A 410 -10.33 24.16 -10.46
C GLN A 410 -11.35 23.02 -10.26
N PHE A 411 -10.96 21.78 -10.54
CA PHE A 411 -11.85 20.63 -10.34
C PHE A 411 -11.98 20.31 -8.84
N ILE A 412 -10.91 20.49 -8.08
CA ILE A 412 -10.93 20.34 -6.61
C ILE A 412 -11.85 21.39 -6.00
N ASP A 413 -11.79 22.65 -6.46
CA ASP A 413 -12.67 23.73 -6.03
C ASP A 413 -14.14 23.46 -6.41
N ASN A 414 -14.39 22.70 -7.49
CA ASN A 414 -15.71 22.20 -7.86
C ASN A 414 -16.18 20.98 -7.05
N GLY A 415 -15.40 20.50 -6.07
CA GLY A 415 -15.78 19.44 -5.15
C GLY A 415 -15.15 18.07 -5.42
N VAL A 416 -14.21 17.96 -6.35
CA VAL A 416 -13.44 16.73 -6.58
C VAL A 416 -12.53 16.44 -5.37
N ARG A 417 -12.52 15.17 -4.92
CA ARG A 417 -11.81 14.74 -3.72
C ARG A 417 -10.77 13.66 -4.01
N GLY A 418 -10.47 13.41 -5.27
CA GLY A 418 -9.44 12.46 -5.66
C GLY A 418 -9.35 12.25 -7.16
N PHE A 419 -8.28 11.58 -7.57
CA PHE A 419 -8.02 11.29 -8.97
C PHE A 419 -7.58 9.84 -9.14
N LYS A 420 -8.18 9.17 -10.15
CA LYS A 420 -7.64 7.93 -10.73
C LYS A 420 -6.67 8.36 -11.82
N MET A 421 -5.40 8.10 -11.65
CA MET A 421 -4.35 8.38 -12.61
C MET A 421 -4.03 7.09 -13.38
N ASP A 422 -4.40 7.09 -14.65
CA ASP A 422 -4.11 5.98 -15.56
C ASP A 422 -2.70 6.16 -16.13
N PRO A 423 -1.86 5.12 -16.17
CA PRO A 423 -0.48 5.24 -16.59
C PRO A 423 -0.29 5.21 -18.11
N ALA A 424 -1.35 5.05 -18.90
CA ALA A 424 -1.29 4.70 -20.32
C ALA A 424 -0.29 5.50 -21.17
N ARG A 425 0.02 6.75 -20.80
CA ARG A 425 1.02 7.57 -21.50
C ARG A 425 2.33 7.75 -20.72
N THR A 426 2.29 7.58 -19.42
CA THR A 426 3.51 7.70 -18.60
C THR A 426 4.38 6.45 -18.65
N ILE A 427 3.82 5.29 -19.02
CA ILE A 427 4.56 4.04 -19.20
C ILE A 427 4.90 3.73 -20.66
N ASP A 428 4.48 4.57 -21.62
CA ASP A 428 4.99 4.51 -22.98
C ASP A 428 6.48 4.85 -22.98
N GLU A 429 7.26 4.16 -23.79
CA GLU A 429 8.66 4.53 -24.03
C GLU A 429 8.73 5.76 -24.95
N HIS A 430 9.49 6.74 -24.53
CA HIS A 430 9.69 8.01 -25.26
C HIS A 430 11.17 8.22 -25.58
N PRO A 431 11.82 7.37 -26.40
CA PRO A 431 13.26 7.38 -26.60
C PRO A 431 13.79 8.70 -27.17
N ASP A 432 12.94 9.44 -27.89
CA ASP A 432 13.28 10.72 -28.53
C ASP A 432 12.85 11.96 -27.70
N ARG A 433 12.38 11.77 -26.46
CA ARG A 433 11.96 12.88 -25.59
C ARG A 433 13.18 13.52 -24.93
N ASP A 434 13.31 14.82 -25.13
CA ASP A 434 14.20 15.66 -24.36
C ASP A 434 13.49 16.11 -23.07
N TYR A 435 13.92 15.56 -21.95
CA TYR A 435 13.39 15.94 -20.63
C TYR A 435 14.05 17.25 -20.15
N TYR A 436 13.31 18.07 -19.44
CA TYR A 436 13.77 19.36 -18.94
C TYR A 436 15.04 19.26 -18.07
N ASN A 437 15.17 18.16 -17.34
CA ASN A 437 16.35 17.87 -16.54
C ASN A 437 17.58 17.40 -17.34
N GLY A 438 17.48 17.26 -18.65
CA GLY A 438 18.56 16.80 -19.54
C GLY A 438 18.80 15.28 -19.55
N TYR A 439 18.00 14.49 -18.83
CA TYR A 439 18.08 13.03 -18.87
C TYR A 439 17.21 12.46 -19.98
N THR A 440 17.54 11.25 -20.42
CA THR A 440 16.77 10.53 -21.43
C THR A 440 15.69 9.65 -20.79
N ASP A 441 14.76 9.16 -21.60
CA ASP A 441 13.70 8.24 -21.18
C ASP A 441 14.22 7.00 -20.42
N LYS A 442 15.39 6.49 -20.78
CA LYS A 442 16.07 5.41 -20.08
C LYS A 442 16.15 5.63 -18.55
N TYR A 443 16.34 6.88 -18.11
CA TYR A 443 16.41 7.26 -16.69
C TYR A 443 15.06 7.67 -16.13
N MET A 444 14.19 8.24 -16.98
CA MET A 444 12.93 8.82 -16.56
C MET A 444 11.78 7.85 -16.55
N HIS A 445 11.80 6.77 -17.31
CA HIS A 445 10.69 5.84 -17.49
C HIS A 445 10.15 5.29 -16.15
N ASN A 446 10.97 4.61 -15.37
CA ASN A 446 10.55 4.14 -14.05
C ASN A 446 10.36 5.29 -13.05
N LEU A 447 11.12 6.38 -13.19
CA LEU A 447 11.01 7.54 -12.32
C LEU A 447 9.67 8.27 -12.48
N ASN A 448 9.16 8.39 -13.70
CA ASN A 448 7.85 8.98 -13.97
C ASN A 448 6.74 8.28 -13.19
N GLN A 449 6.85 6.97 -12.93
CA GLN A 449 5.88 6.20 -12.17
C GLN A 449 5.82 6.58 -10.68
N ILE A 450 6.80 7.36 -10.21
CA ILE A 450 6.83 7.88 -8.84
C ILE A 450 6.49 9.37 -8.85
N LEU A 451 7.00 10.12 -9.83
CA LEU A 451 6.83 11.58 -9.88
C LEU A 451 5.37 11.98 -10.09
N LEU A 452 4.60 11.24 -10.90
CA LEU A 452 3.20 11.54 -11.14
C LEU A 452 2.36 11.53 -9.85
N PRO A 453 2.32 10.43 -9.07
CA PRO A 453 1.57 10.42 -7.82
C PRO A 453 2.18 11.36 -6.76
N LYS A 454 3.50 11.56 -6.73
CA LYS A 454 4.15 12.53 -5.85
C LYS A 454 3.64 13.95 -6.10
N GLN A 455 3.66 14.39 -7.34
CA GLN A 455 3.24 15.75 -7.71
C GLN A 455 1.76 15.95 -7.44
N MET A 456 0.93 14.93 -7.69
CA MET A 456 -0.49 14.96 -7.35
C MET A 456 -0.71 15.13 -5.84
N GLU A 457 -0.06 14.30 -5.02
CA GLU A 457 -0.22 14.36 -3.55
C GLU A 457 0.26 15.71 -3.00
N VAL A 458 1.43 16.18 -3.44
CA VAL A 458 1.99 17.47 -2.98
C VAL A 458 1.03 18.61 -3.32
N MET A 459 0.54 18.69 -4.55
CA MET A 459 -0.42 19.72 -4.98
C MET A 459 -1.73 19.65 -4.18
N MET A 460 -2.30 18.44 -4.03
CA MET A 460 -3.56 18.28 -3.29
C MET A 460 -3.39 18.59 -1.80
N ARG A 461 -2.27 18.20 -1.20
CA ARG A 461 -1.93 18.52 0.19
C ARG A 461 -1.79 20.04 0.41
N GLU A 462 -1.06 20.72 -0.45
CA GLU A 462 -0.88 22.18 -0.38
C GLU A 462 -2.19 22.93 -0.59
N HIS A 463 -3.01 22.49 -1.57
CA HIS A 463 -4.25 23.18 -1.92
C HIS A 463 -5.37 22.97 -0.91
N THR A 464 -5.49 21.74 -0.34
CA THR A 464 -6.63 21.38 0.51
C THR A 464 -6.28 21.27 2.00
N ASN A 465 -5.02 21.05 2.34
CA ASN A 465 -4.53 20.66 3.67
C ASN A 465 -5.27 19.42 4.24
N LYS A 466 -5.71 18.52 3.36
CA LYS A 466 -6.44 17.30 3.69
C LYS A 466 -5.89 16.12 2.91
N ARG A 467 -5.95 14.93 3.52
CA ARG A 467 -5.73 13.68 2.80
C ARG A 467 -6.82 13.50 1.75
N ASN A 468 -6.42 13.07 0.57
CA ASN A 468 -7.30 12.86 -0.55
C ASN A 468 -7.14 11.43 -1.09
N TRP A 469 -8.05 10.99 -1.94
CA TRP A 469 -7.93 9.70 -2.58
C TRP A 469 -7.10 9.84 -3.86
N HIS A 470 -5.98 9.15 -3.87
CA HIS A 470 -5.13 9.03 -5.04
C HIS A 470 -5.08 7.58 -5.46
N HIS A 471 -5.47 7.30 -6.67
CA HIS A 471 -5.40 5.99 -7.26
C HIS A 471 -4.46 6.07 -8.46
N TYR A 472 -3.37 5.33 -8.41
CA TYR A 472 -2.44 5.21 -9.52
C TYR A 472 -2.26 3.74 -9.86
N THR A 473 -2.47 3.39 -11.14
CA THR A 473 -2.48 1.98 -11.59
C THR A 473 -1.10 1.46 -11.96
N ALA A 474 -0.07 2.29 -11.92
CA ALA A 474 1.33 1.89 -12.07
C ALA A 474 2.15 2.27 -10.82
N GLY A 475 3.45 2.01 -10.86
CA GLY A 475 4.33 2.38 -9.75
C GLY A 475 5.75 1.88 -9.91
N TYR A 476 6.62 2.38 -9.04
CA TYR A 476 8.00 1.95 -8.83
C TYR A 476 8.37 2.17 -7.36
N ALA A 477 9.65 1.95 -6.99
CA ALA A 477 10.12 2.09 -5.61
C ALA A 477 9.81 3.46 -4.99
N GLY A 478 8.95 3.51 -4.00
CA GLY A 478 8.54 4.75 -3.31
C GLY A 478 7.13 5.23 -3.64
N THR A 479 6.45 4.67 -4.65
CA THR A 479 5.07 5.05 -5.01
C THR A 479 4.10 4.87 -3.85
N GLN A 480 4.31 3.87 -2.99
CA GLN A 480 3.45 3.61 -1.81
C GLN A 480 3.36 4.80 -0.86
N HIS A 481 4.32 5.70 -0.90
CA HIS A 481 4.34 6.90 -0.05
C HIS A 481 3.38 8.00 -0.54
N TRP A 482 3.06 8.00 -1.84
CA TRP A 482 2.37 9.12 -2.49
C TRP A 482 0.91 8.84 -2.85
N GLY A 483 0.42 7.63 -2.63
CA GLY A 483 -0.98 7.34 -2.93
C GLY A 483 -1.35 5.86 -2.84
N ALA A 484 -2.54 5.54 -3.34
CA ALA A 484 -3.05 4.19 -3.48
C ALA A 484 -2.72 3.64 -4.86
N SER A 485 -2.37 2.37 -4.92
CA SER A 485 -2.11 1.65 -6.17
C SER A 485 -3.08 0.48 -6.34
N THR A 486 -3.35 0.12 -7.59
CA THR A 486 -4.07 -1.11 -7.93
C THR A 486 -3.12 -2.11 -8.58
N SER A 487 -3.62 -3.29 -8.86
CA SER A 487 -2.95 -4.27 -9.71
C SER A 487 -3.08 -3.95 -11.21
N GLY A 488 -3.39 -2.71 -11.54
CA GLY A 488 -3.61 -2.25 -12.91
C GLY A 488 -4.96 -2.69 -13.48
N ASP A 489 -5.08 -2.75 -14.81
CA ASP A 489 -6.28 -3.21 -15.51
C ASP A 489 -6.50 -4.73 -15.40
N ASN A 490 -6.01 -5.31 -14.33
CA ASN A 490 -6.27 -6.69 -13.97
C ASN A 490 -7.57 -6.77 -13.18
N GLY A 491 -8.53 -7.47 -13.71
CA GLY A 491 -9.81 -7.64 -13.04
C GLY A 491 -9.70 -8.38 -11.70
N GLY A 492 -10.81 -8.50 -10.99
CA GLY A 492 -10.89 -9.02 -9.62
C GLY A 492 -10.71 -10.54 -9.47
N GLY A 493 -9.83 -11.16 -10.28
CA GLY A 493 -9.55 -12.61 -10.29
C GLY A 493 -8.22 -13.00 -9.63
N MET A 494 -7.77 -14.22 -9.93
CA MET A 494 -6.55 -14.80 -9.34
C MET A 494 -5.28 -13.98 -9.59
N THR A 495 -5.14 -13.40 -10.78
CA THR A 495 -3.98 -12.55 -11.11
C THR A 495 -3.88 -11.35 -10.17
N ALA A 496 -5.01 -10.67 -9.94
CA ALA A 496 -5.06 -9.55 -9.02
C ALA A 496 -4.73 -9.98 -7.58
N LEU A 497 -5.21 -11.14 -7.14
CA LEU A 497 -4.87 -11.67 -5.81
C LEU A 497 -3.36 -11.84 -5.63
N LEU A 498 -2.67 -12.42 -6.62
CA LEU A 498 -1.22 -12.60 -6.56
C LEU A 498 -0.46 -11.28 -6.55
N ASP A 499 -0.90 -10.32 -7.36
CA ASP A 499 -0.35 -8.96 -7.34
C ASP A 499 -0.51 -8.31 -5.95
N GLN A 500 -1.69 -8.45 -5.29
CA GLN A 500 -1.90 -7.92 -3.94
C GLN A 500 -0.92 -8.54 -2.92
N LEU A 501 -0.70 -9.86 -3.00
CA LEU A 501 0.21 -10.57 -2.10
C LEU A 501 1.66 -10.12 -2.30
N ASN A 502 2.12 -10.01 -3.54
CA ASN A 502 3.47 -9.58 -3.88
C ASN A 502 3.70 -8.09 -3.54
N LEU A 503 2.72 -7.23 -3.79
CA LEU A 503 2.78 -5.82 -3.40
C LEU A 503 2.81 -5.66 -1.88
N GLY A 504 2.02 -6.43 -1.15
CA GLY A 504 2.07 -6.45 0.32
C GLY A 504 3.45 -6.82 0.85
N MET A 505 4.11 -7.83 0.25
CA MET A 505 5.50 -8.21 0.57
C MET A 505 6.52 -7.16 0.12
N SER A 506 6.11 -6.19 -0.69
CA SER A 506 6.94 -5.06 -1.15
C SER A 506 6.63 -3.75 -0.43
N GLY A 507 5.93 -3.80 0.71
CA GLY A 507 5.66 -2.63 1.56
C GLY A 507 4.50 -1.74 1.09
N PHE A 508 3.61 -2.24 0.22
CA PHE A 508 2.41 -1.52 -0.18
C PHE A 508 1.27 -1.77 0.81
N LEU A 509 0.75 -0.70 1.38
CA LEU A 509 -0.38 -0.72 2.29
C LEU A 509 -1.72 -0.69 1.55
N ASN A 510 -1.82 0.22 0.57
CA ASN A 510 -3.07 0.56 -0.10
C ASN A 510 -3.09 -0.03 -1.51
N THR A 511 -3.49 -1.28 -1.63
CA THR A 511 -3.63 -1.97 -2.90
C THR A 511 -5.08 -2.37 -3.15
N SER A 512 -5.48 -2.47 -4.41
CA SER A 512 -6.82 -2.88 -4.83
C SER A 512 -6.77 -3.45 -6.26
N CYS A 513 -7.92 -3.75 -6.83
CA CYS A 513 -8.12 -4.16 -8.22
C CYS A 513 -9.49 -3.70 -8.70
N ASP A 514 -9.82 -3.92 -9.97
CA ASP A 514 -11.16 -3.73 -10.51
C ASP A 514 -12.04 -4.91 -10.10
N VAL A 515 -12.61 -4.82 -8.90
CA VAL A 515 -13.42 -5.88 -8.29
C VAL A 515 -14.57 -6.28 -9.21
N MET A 516 -14.78 -7.60 -9.38
CA MET A 516 -15.77 -8.20 -10.25
C MET A 516 -15.54 -7.99 -11.77
N SER A 517 -14.52 -7.25 -12.16
CA SER A 517 -14.16 -7.09 -13.57
C SER A 517 -13.33 -8.28 -14.05
N SER A 518 -13.49 -8.62 -15.35
CA SER A 518 -12.70 -9.66 -16.03
C SER A 518 -12.68 -11.04 -15.33
N VAL A 519 -13.75 -11.37 -14.61
CA VAL A 519 -13.98 -12.71 -14.04
C VAL A 519 -15.21 -13.34 -14.72
N PRO A 520 -15.30 -14.69 -14.77
CA PRO A 520 -16.53 -15.36 -15.20
C PRO A 520 -17.72 -14.97 -14.34
N LEU A 521 -18.93 -14.92 -14.94
CA LEU A 521 -20.15 -14.50 -14.23
C LEU A 521 -20.40 -15.31 -12.94
N GLU A 522 -20.12 -16.60 -12.97
CA GLU A 522 -20.24 -17.49 -11.82
C GLU A 522 -19.28 -17.17 -10.67
N GLN A 523 -18.19 -16.45 -10.95
CA GLN A 523 -17.19 -16.05 -9.96
C GLN A 523 -17.36 -14.59 -9.48
N GLU A 524 -18.35 -13.85 -9.94
CA GLU A 524 -18.54 -12.44 -9.56
C GLU A 524 -18.71 -12.25 -8.05
N MET A 525 -19.46 -13.14 -7.40
CA MET A 525 -19.66 -13.06 -5.96
C MET A 525 -18.42 -13.48 -5.17
N GLU A 526 -17.62 -14.41 -5.69
CA GLU A 526 -16.31 -14.74 -5.10
C GLU A 526 -15.32 -13.58 -5.25
N SER A 527 -15.34 -12.92 -6.41
CA SER A 527 -14.57 -11.68 -6.64
C SER A 527 -15.03 -10.54 -5.71
N LEU A 528 -16.33 -10.42 -5.45
CA LEU A 528 -16.87 -9.49 -4.48
C LEU A 528 -16.36 -9.81 -3.05
N HIS A 529 -16.37 -11.09 -2.64
CA HIS A 529 -15.79 -11.51 -1.36
C HIS A 529 -14.31 -11.11 -1.28
N PHE A 530 -13.51 -11.40 -2.30
CA PHE A 530 -12.12 -10.98 -2.38
C PHE A 530 -12.00 -9.46 -2.26
N GLY A 531 -12.73 -8.71 -3.08
CA GLY A 531 -12.64 -7.25 -3.16
C GLY A 531 -12.98 -6.55 -1.85
N LEU A 532 -14.01 -7.00 -1.13
CA LEU A 532 -14.44 -6.37 0.13
C LEU A 532 -13.45 -6.60 1.29
N PHE A 533 -12.47 -7.51 1.12
CA PHE A 533 -11.34 -7.71 2.02
C PHE A 533 -9.99 -7.26 1.43
N LEU A 534 -10.03 -6.29 0.50
CA LEU A 534 -8.86 -5.53 0.08
C LEU A 534 -8.65 -4.29 0.96
N PRO A 535 -7.45 -3.70 0.97
CA PRO A 535 -7.16 -2.48 1.73
C PRO A 535 -8.18 -1.37 1.46
N TRP A 536 -8.41 -1.04 0.19
CA TRP A 536 -9.50 -0.18 -0.25
C TRP A 536 -10.25 -0.86 -1.40
N VAL A 537 -11.45 -0.41 -1.71
CA VAL A 537 -12.33 -1.14 -2.62
C VAL A 537 -12.89 -0.22 -3.68
N GLN A 538 -12.66 -0.60 -4.93
CA GLN A 538 -13.38 -0.05 -6.06
C GLN A 538 -14.13 -1.16 -6.78
N ILE A 539 -15.38 -0.89 -7.15
CA ILE A 539 -16.15 -1.68 -8.11
C ILE A 539 -16.31 -0.82 -9.35
N ASN A 540 -15.74 -1.28 -10.45
CA ASN A 540 -15.75 -0.54 -11.71
C ASN A 540 -16.76 -1.15 -12.68
N SER A 541 -17.77 -0.37 -13.02
CA SER A 541 -18.83 -0.76 -13.98
C SER A 541 -18.50 -0.44 -15.43
N TRP A 542 -17.41 0.22 -15.70
CA TRP A 542 -16.86 0.70 -16.97
C TRP A 542 -17.70 0.35 -18.23
N TYR A 543 -17.53 -0.83 -18.85
CA TYR A 543 -18.34 -1.35 -19.94
C TYR A 543 -19.35 -2.42 -19.48
N SER A 544 -19.59 -2.55 -18.18
CA SER A 544 -20.41 -3.61 -17.58
C SER A 544 -21.50 -3.02 -16.69
N LEU A 545 -22.33 -3.88 -16.11
CA LEU A 545 -23.40 -3.51 -15.20
C LEU A 545 -23.12 -4.11 -13.82
N ARG A 546 -22.16 -3.55 -13.10
CA ARG A 546 -21.79 -3.99 -11.74
C ARG A 546 -22.52 -3.24 -10.63
N HIS A 547 -23.54 -2.48 -10.99
CA HIS A 547 -24.42 -1.80 -10.04
C HIS A 547 -25.18 -2.83 -9.20
N PRO A 548 -25.33 -2.62 -7.88
CA PRO A 548 -25.94 -3.61 -7.00
C PRO A 548 -27.38 -3.98 -7.41
N PHE A 549 -28.11 -3.07 -8.02
CA PHE A 549 -29.51 -3.25 -8.41
C PHE A 549 -29.72 -4.02 -9.73
N TYR A 550 -28.67 -4.33 -10.49
CA TYR A 550 -28.76 -5.16 -11.71
C TYR A 550 -28.50 -6.65 -11.46
N PHE A 551 -28.09 -7.03 -10.25
CA PHE A 551 -27.91 -8.42 -9.89
C PHE A 551 -29.24 -9.12 -9.57
N SER A 552 -29.23 -10.45 -9.53
CA SER A 552 -30.34 -11.24 -9.03
C SER A 552 -30.69 -10.88 -7.59
N ALA A 553 -31.93 -11.06 -7.16
CA ALA A 553 -32.35 -10.74 -5.79
C ALA A 553 -31.45 -11.41 -4.72
N LYS A 554 -31.01 -12.67 -4.98
CA LYS A 554 -30.10 -13.41 -4.12
C LYS A 554 -28.72 -12.72 -4.04
N ASP A 555 -28.18 -12.29 -5.17
CA ASP A 555 -26.85 -11.67 -5.22
C ASP A 555 -26.87 -10.21 -4.73
N GLN A 556 -27.99 -9.49 -4.90
CA GLN A 556 -28.20 -8.19 -4.25
C GLN A 556 -28.08 -8.29 -2.72
N LEU A 557 -28.61 -9.36 -2.10
CA LEU A 557 -28.51 -9.59 -0.67
C LEU A 557 -27.06 -9.88 -0.26
N LYS A 558 -26.34 -10.69 -1.05
CA LYS A 558 -24.90 -10.94 -0.81
C LYS A 558 -24.09 -9.65 -0.94
N TYR A 559 -24.32 -8.90 -2.01
CA TYR A 559 -23.64 -7.62 -2.27
C TYR A 559 -23.82 -6.67 -1.07
N LYS A 560 -25.07 -6.44 -0.69
CA LYS A 560 -25.41 -5.60 0.47
C LYS A 560 -24.77 -6.09 1.76
N PHE A 561 -24.80 -7.40 2.01
CA PHE A 561 -24.18 -8.00 3.20
C PHE A 561 -22.68 -7.73 3.26
N TYR A 562 -21.94 -8.00 2.19
CA TYR A 562 -20.49 -7.83 2.17
C TYR A 562 -20.09 -6.36 2.32
N VAL A 563 -20.76 -5.46 1.64
CA VAL A 563 -20.50 -4.02 1.79
C VAL A 563 -20.76 -3.57 3.22
N LYS A 564 -21.89 -3.95 3.83
CA LYS A 564 -22.18 -3.64 5.24
C LYS A 564 -21.14 -4.22 6.20
N LEU A 565 -20.69 -5.45 5.95
CA LEU A 565 -19.65 -6.09 6.77
C LEU A 565 -18.35 -5.28 6.70
N ARG A 566 -17.94 -4.83 5.50
CA ARG A 566 -16.76 -3.97 5.36
C ARG A 566 -16.90 -2.69 6.18
N TYR A 567 -18.05 -2.03 6.11
CA TYR A 567 -18.28 -0.81 6.91
C TYR A 567 -18.27 -1.10 8.41
N ALA A 568 -18.85 -2.21 8.83
CA ALA A 568 -18.76 -2.64 10.22
C ALA A 568 -17.31 -2.88 10.67
N LEU A 569 -16.47 -3.47 9.82
CA LEU A 569 -15.05 -3.74 10.10
C LEU A 569 -14.14 -2.50 10.01
N LEU A 570 -14.65 -1.33 9.65
CA LEU A 570 -13.82 -0.15 9.43
C LEU A 570 -12.91 0.24 10.61
N PRO A 571 -13.30 0.13 11.89
CA PRO A 571 -12.39 0.39 13.02
C PRO A 571 -11.18 -0.54 13.02
N TYR A 572 -11.36 -1.80 12.61
CA TYR A 572 -10.29 -2.78 12.46
C TYR A 572 -9.40 -2.46 11.24
N ILE A 573 -10.02 -2.18 10.08
CA ILE A 573 -9.31 -1.85 8.83
C ILE A 573 -8.47 -0.58 9.03
N TYR A 574 -9.06 0.45 9.60
CA TYR A 574 -8.40 1.75 9.77
C TYR A 574 -7.27 1.70 10.82
N THR A 575 -7.45 0.93 11.89
CA THR A 575 -6.36 0.65 12.84
C THR A 575 -5.18 -0.03 12.14
N THR A 576 -5.46 -1.05 11.30
CA THR A 576 -4.42 -1.74 10.55
C THR A 576 -3.75 -0.80 9.52
N ALA A 577 -4.51 0.13 8.95
CA ALA A 577 -3.97 1.14 8.03
C ALA A 577 -3.04 2.13 8.76
N ILE A 578 -3.40 2.61 9.94
CA ILE A 578 -2.53 3.47 10.77
C ILE A 578 -1.24 2.71 11.15
N GLU A 579 -1.35 1.44 11.58
CA GLU A 579 -0.19 0.58 11.86
C GLU A 579 0.72 0.48 10.63
N GLY A 580 0.12 0.22 9.46
CA GLY A 580 0.84 0.12 8.19
C GLY A 580 1.54 1.41 7.77
N ALA A 581 0.89 2.55 7.92
CA ALA A 581 1.47 3.87 7.66
C ALA A 581 2.66 4.19 8.59
N GLN A 582 2.73 3.59 9.76
CA GLN A 582 3.84 3.75 10.70
C GLN A 582 4.98 2.75 10.46
N THR A 583 4.67 1.54 10.02
CA THR A 583 5.61 0.40 10.01
C THR A 583 5.91 -0.17 8.63
N GLY A 584 5.10 0.13 7.62
CA GLY A 584 5.15 -0.50 6.29
C GLY A 584 4.39 -1.82 6.19
N MET A 585 3.82 -2.34 7.30
CA MET A 585 3.08 -3.61 7.29
C MET A 585 1.79 -3.50 6.47
N PRO A 586 1.55 -4.44 5.53
CA PRO A 586 0.35 -4.40 4.70
C PRO A 586 -0.93 -4.80 5.46
N ILE A 587 -2.09 -4.42 4.93
CA ILE A 587 -3.39 -4.94 5.37
C ILE A 587 -3.60 -6.36 4.84
N VAL A 588 -3.34 -6.60 3.54
CA VAL A 588 -3.31 -7.92 2.91
C VAL A 588 -1.94 -8.54 3.12
N ARG A 589 -1.85 -9.56 3.96
CA ARG A 589 -0.59 -10.18 4.38
C ARG A 589 -0.46 -11.58 3.80
N ALA A 590 0.50 -11.80 2.93
CA ALA A 590 0.85 -13.13 2.48
C ALA A 590 1.15 -14.04 3.67
N MET A 591 0.77 -15.31 3.58
CA MET A 591 0.85 -16.24 4.71
C MET A 591 2.24 -16.35 5.34
N PRO A 592 3.37 -16.42 4.58
CA PRO A 592 4.70 -16.51 5.17
C PRO A 592 5.11 -15.27 5.98
N LEU A 593 4.47 -14.11 5.77
CA LEU A 593 4.74 -12.90 6.56
C LEU A 593 4.25 -13.03 8.02
N GLU A 594 3.15 -13.75 8.23
CA GLU A 594 2.55 -13.97 9.56
C GLU A 594 2.94 -15.35 10.17
N PHE A 595 3.31 -16.32 9.33
CA PHE A 595 3.62 -17.68 9.74
C PHE A 595 4.88 -18.19 9.01
N PRO A 596 6.06 -17.62 9.31
CA PRO A 596 7.31 -17.93 8.59
C PRO A 596 7.77 -19.37 8.77
N ASP A 597 7.33 -20.06 9.83
CA ASP A 597 7.74 -21.42 10.20
C ASP A 597 6.77 -22.51 9.71
N GLU A 598 5.78 -22.16 8.87
CA GLU A 598 4.77 -23.10 8.36
C GLU A 598 5.06 -23.46 6.89
N PRO A 599 5.74 -24.61 6.60
CA PRO A 599 6.21 -24.95 5.24
C PRO A 599 5.09 -25.06 4.20
N ASN A 600 3.89 -25.48 4.63
CA ASN A 600 2.77 -25.73 3.72
C ASN A 600 2.16 -24.46 3.11
N ILE A 601 2.61 -23.29 3.53
CA ILE A 601 2.06 -22.00 3.09
C ILE A 601 3.12 -21.01 2.60
N TYR A 602 4.33 -21.47 2.35
CA TYR A 602 5.40 -20.61 1.82
C TYR A 602 5.08 -19.99 0.45
N ASP A 603 4.25 -20.65 -0.33
CA ASP A 603 3.73 -20.16 -1.62
C ASP A 603 2.20 -20.32 -1.69
N ALA A 604 1.51 -19.89 -0.63
CA ALA A 604 0.05 -19.96 -0.56
C ALA A 604 -0.59 -18.82 -1.34
N CYS A 605 -1.04 -19.09 -2.55
CA CYS A 605 -1.56 -18.12 -3.51
C CYS A 605 -3.08 -17.87 -3.40
N LYS A 606 -3.85 -18.69 -2.65
CA LYS A 606 -5.32 -18.61 -2.55
C LYS A 606 -5.81 -18.25 -1.15
N GLN A 607 -4.93 -17.83 -0.29
CA GLN A 607 -5.27 -17.42 1.07
C GLN A 607 -4.32 -16.36 1.59
N TYR A 608 -4.82 -15.53 2.51
CA TYR A 608 -4.02 -14.49 3.15
C TYR A 608 -4.62 -14.06 4.49
N MET A 609 -3.82 -13.37 5.30
CA MET A 609 -4.31 -12.70 6.49
C MET A 609 -4.72 -11.26 6.15
N PHE A 610 -5.94 -10.89 6.53
CA PHE A 610 -6.42 -9.52 6.51
C PHE A 610 -6.16 -8.89 7.88
N GLY A 611 -5.14 -8.08 7.98
CA GLY A 611 -4.52 -7.72 9.24
C GLY A 611 -3.98 -8.96 9.98
N LYS A 612 -3.96 -8.91 11.30
CA LYS A 612 -3.38 -9.99 12.15
C LYS A 612 -4.36 -11.13 12.46
N ASN A 613 -5.66 -10.90 12.32
CA ASN A 613 -6.66 -11.72 13.00
C ASN A 613 -7.63 -12.47 12.07
N LEU A 614 -7.78 -12.03 10.83
CA LEU A 614 -8.75 -12.60 9.90
C LEU A 614 -8.00 -13.36 8.78
N LEU A 615 -8.31 -14.63 8.61
CA LEU A 615 -7.77 -15.49 7.56
C LEU A 615 -8.83 -15.70 6.47
N LEU A 616 -8.48 -15.37 5.25
CA LEU A 616 -9.36 -15.54 4.08
C LEU A 616 -8.89 -16.67 3.18
N GLY A 617 -9.86 -17.42 2.65
CA GLY A 617 -9.69 -18.32 1.49
C GLY A 617 -10.43 -17.72 0.30
N ILE A 618 -9.72 -17.59 -0.84
CA ILE A 618 -10.19 -16.89 -2.03
C ILE A 618 -10.21 -17.85 -3.23
N PHE A 619 -11.33 -17.86 -3.98
CA PHE A 619 -11.52 -18.74 -5.13
C PHE A 619 -11.21 -20.22 -4.84
N SER A 620 -11.50 -20.66 -3.62
CA SER A 620 -11.22 -22.01 -3.15
C SER A 620 -12.04 -22.36 -1.92
N ASN A 621 -12.47 -23.63 -1.83
CA ASN A 621 -13.00 -24.21 -0.61
C ASN A 621 -11.96 -25.05 0.14
N GLU A 622 -10.69 -25.03 -0.29
CA GLU A 622 -9.56 -25.62 0.39
C GLU A 622 -8.66 -24.55 0.98
N ILE A 623 -8.29 -24.70 2.23
CA ILE A 623 -7.45 -23.75 2.96
C ILE A 623 -6.51 -24.49 3.92
N TYR A 624 -5.32 -23.97 4.11
CA TYR A 624 -4.44 -24.38 5.20
C TYR A 624 -4.70 -23.50 6.42
N LEU A 625 -5.20 -24.07 7.51
CA LEU A 625 -5.28 -23.36 8.79
C LEU A 625 -3.91 -23.47 9.48
N PRO A 626 -3.20 -22.35 9.72
CA PRO A 626 -1.94 -22.36 10.48
C PRO A 626 -2.14 -22.90 11.90
N LYS A 627 -1.06 -23.36 12.54
CA LYS A 627 -1.11 -23.85 13.93
C LYS A 627 -1.84 -22.86 14.84
N GLY A 628 -2.66 -23.41 15.73
CA GLY A 628 -3.50 -22.65 16.66
C GLY A 628 -4.97 -23.01 16.52
N GLU A 629 -5.81 -22.21 17.12
CA GLU A 629 -7.26 -22.38 17.09
C GLU A 629 -7.92 -21.28 16.27
N TRP A 630 -8.89 -21.67 15.47
CA TRP A 630 -9.62 -20.80 14.55
C TRP A 630 -11.11 -20.94 14.77
N THR A 631 -11.86 -19.89 14.46
CA THR A 631 -13.33 -19.93 14.42
C THR A 631 -13.77 -19.55 13.03
N ASP A 632 -14.63 -20.37 12.41
CA ASP A 632 -15.36 -19.96 11.21
C ASP A 632 -16.20 -18.72 11.54
N PHE A 633 -15.96 -17.62 10.85
CA PHE A 633 -16.63 -16.35 11.13
C PHE A 633 -18.14 -16.41 10.87
N TRP A 634 -18.56 -17.26 9.91
CA TRP A 634 -19.94 -17.39 9.48
C TRP A 634 -20.77 -18.25 10.43
N THR A 635 -20.24 -19.39 10.84
CA THR A 635 -20.96 -20.42 11.58
C THR A 635 -20.65 -20.45 13.08
N GLY A 636 -19.52 -19.85 13.48
CA GLY A 636 -19.02 -19.96 14.85
C GLY A 636 -18.34 -21.31 15.17
N GLU A 637 -18.15 -22.19 14.17
CA GLU A 637 -17.47 -23.48 14.36
C GLU A 637 -16.00 -23.26 14.74
N LYS A 638 -15.56 -23.95 15.81
CA LYS A 638 -14.17 -23.93 16.26
C LYS A 638 -13.37 -25.03 15.59
N LEU A 639 -12.21 -24.69 15.07
CA LEU A 639 -11.33 -25.58 14.30
C LEU A 639 -9.91 -25.54 14.85
N ILE A 640 -9.24 -26.69 14.83
CA ILE A 640 -7.82 -26.80 15.17
C ILE A 640 -7.00 -26.71 13.88
N GLY A 641 -6.02 -25.78 13.86
CA GLY A 641 -5.12 -25.57 12.74
C GLY A 641 -3.95 -26.55 12.70
N GLY A 642 -2.90 -26.19 11.92
CA GLY A 642 -1.75 -27.04 11.59
C GLY A 642 -2.06 -28.02 10.47
N ARG A 643 -3.10 -27.79 9.66
CA ARG A 643 -3.55 -28.71 8.61
C ARG A 643 -4.28 -28.03 7.47
N LYS A 644 -4.25 -28.66 6.31
CA LYS A 644 -5.12 -28.33 5.17
C LYS A 644 -6.50 -28.93 5.42
N ILE A 645 -7.54 -28.14 5.17
CA ILE A 645 -8.94 -28.58 5.26
C ILE A 645 -9.68 -28.20 3.97
N LYS A 646 -10.72 -28.99 3.68
CA LYS A 646 -11.78 -28.60 2.75
C LYS A 646 -12.97 -28.16 3.61
N HIS A 647 -13.43 -26.92 3.42
CA HIS A 647 -14.49 -26.32 4.21
C HIS A 647 -15.50 -25.60 3.30
N ASN A 648 -16.78 -25.69 3.63
CA ASN A 648 -17.84 -25.07 2.87
C ASN A 648 -18.33 -23.85 3.63
N TYR A 649 -18.52 -22.75 2.92
CA TYR A 649 -19.19 -21.58 3.45
C TYR A 649 -20.69 -21.62 3.16
N PRO A 650 -21.54 -20.92 3.95
CA PRO A 650 -22.99 -20.87 3.73
C PRO A 650 -23.34 -20.35 2.34
N GLU A 651 -24.47 -20.78 1.79
CA GLU A 651 -24.92 -20.47 0.42
C GLU A 651 -25.12 -18.97 0.18
N ASP A 652 -25.44 -18.22 1.23
CA ASP A 652 -25.57 -16.77 1.21
C ASP A 652 -24.23 -16.02 1.42
N ARG A 653 -23.13 -16.75 1.36
CA ARG A 653 -21.74 -16.23 1.38
C ARG A 653 -21.03 -16.59 0.07
N ALA A 654 -19.80 -16.09 -0.10
CA ALA A 654 -19.05 -16.26 -1.34
C ALA A 654 -17.55 -16.56 -1.12
N GLY A 655 -17.16 -16.96 0.08
CA GLY A 655 -15.79 -17.35 0.39
C GLY A 655 -15.56 -17.67 1.85
N LEU A 656 -14.39 -18.21 2.14
CA LEU A 656 -13.98 -18.63 3.47
C LEU A 656 -13.45 -17.44 4.30
N LEU A 657 -13.89 -17.36 5.55
CA LEU A 657 -13.41 -16.41 6.52
C LEU A 657 -13.28 -17.05 7.90
N PHE A 658 -12.06 -17.03 8.43
CA PHE A 658 -11.77 -17.55 9.76
C PHE A 658 -11.19 -16.47 10.65
N VAL A 659 -11.45 -16.59 11.94
CA VAL A 659 -10.93 -15.70 12.97
C VAL A 659 -10.00 -16.47 13.88
N ARG A 660 -8.82 -15.92 14.14
CA ARG A 660 -7.89 -16.46 15.13
C ARG A 660 -8.52 -16.40 16.53
N GLN A 661 -8.44 -17.44 17.31
CA GLN A 661 -8.87 -17.40 18.72
C GLN A 661 -8.03 -16.39 19.52
N GLY A 662 -8.65 -15.69 20.44
CA GLY A 662 -8.07 -14.56 21.17
C GLY A 662 -8.32 -13.21 20.47
N THR A 663 -9.02 -13.18 19.33
CA THR A 663 -9.32 -11.94 18.62
C THR A 663 -10.35 -11.08 19.35
N ILE A 664 -10.09 -9.80 19.43
CA ILE A 664 -11.02 -8.75 19.82
C ILE A 664 -11.21 -7.85 18.58
N LEU A 665 -12.45 -7.74 18.11
CA LEU A 665 -12.76 -7.09 16.84
C LEU A 665 -13.72 -5.90 17.09
N PRO A 666 -13.21 -4.68 17.17
CA PRO A 666 -14.05 -3.50 17.22
C PRO A 666 -14.72 -3.26 15.88
N MET A 667 -16.01 -2.99 15.90
CA MET A 667 -16.87 -2.78 14.74
C MET A 667 -17.74 -1.56 14.94
N GLN A 668 -17.99 -0.79 13.88
CA GLN A 668 -18.95 0.32 13.95
C GLN A 668 -20.37 -0.14 13.60
N LEU A 669 -21.34 0.70 13.91
CA LEU A 669 -22.73 0.47 13.55
C LEU A 669 -22.98 0.75 12.06
N ASP A 670 -24.09 0.21 11.53
CA ASP A 670 -24.49 0.40 10.13
C ASP A 670 -24.60 1.88 9.78
N MET A 671 -24.05 2.26 8.62
CA MET A 671 -24.16 3.59 8.02
C MET A 671 -24.09 3.48 6.50
N ASN A 672 -24.60 4.47 5.79
CA ASN A 672 -24.62 4.51 4.33
C ASN A 672 -23.32 5.09 3.73
N TYR A 673 -22.60 5.89 4.51
CA TYR A 673 -21.29 6.43 4.16
C TYR A 673 -20.52 6.80 5.43
N ILE A 674 -19.20 6.85 5.35
CA ILE A 674 -18.36 7.16 6.51
C ILE A 674 -18.53 8.63 6.89
N GLY A 675 -18.88 8.85 8.15
CA GLY A 675 -19.22 10.17 8.69
C GLY A 675 -20.70 10.54 8.64
N GLU A 676 -21.60 9.63 8.19
CA GLU A 676 -23.06 9.82 8.27
C GLU A 676 -23.50 10.00 9.71
N ARG A 677 -22.89 9.29 10.62
CA ARG A 677 -23.11 9.39 12.05
C ARG A 677 -21.83 9.19 12.85
N GLY A 678 -21.90 9.56 14.14
CA GLY A 678 -20.80 9.38 15.05
C GLY A 678 -20.48 7.91 15.35
N THR A 679 -19.25 7.68 15.80
CA THR A 679 -18.78 6.38 16.31
C THR A 679 -18.66 6.37 17.84
N ASP A 680 -19.55 7.10 18.52
CA ASP A 680 -19.72 7.12 19.98
C ASP A 680 -20.27 5.80 20.52
N THR A 681 -20.81 4.95 19.65
CA THR A 681 -21.21 3.58 19.95
C THR A 681 -20.47 2.61 19.04
N LEU A 682 -19.76 1.65 19.62
CA LEU A 682 -19.07 0.58 18.92
C LEU A 682 -19.63 -0.78 19.33
N ARG A 683 -19.69 -1.71 18.38
CA ARG A 683 -19.84 -3.14 18.64
C ARG A 683 -18.45 -3.73 18.85
N VAL A 684 -18.26 -4.58 19.85
CA VAL A 684 -16.99 -5.28 20.07
C VAL A 684 -17.26 -6.77 20.11
N LYS A 685 -16.81 -7.48 19.05
CA LYS A 685 -16.93 -8.94 18.98
C LYS A 685 -15.67 -9.58 19.55
N VAL A 686 -15.83 -10.48 20.51
CA VAL A 686 -14.73 -11.11 21.26
C VAL A 686 -14.75 -12.61 21.05
N PHE A 687 -13.59 -13.17 20.69
CA PHE A 687 -13.31 -14.61 20.56
C PHE A 687 -12.33 -15.02 21.67
N PRO A 688 -12.80 -15.29 22.89
CA PRO A 688 -11.91 -15.42 24.04
C PRO A 688 -10.95 -16.60 23.90
N LYS A 689 -9.68 -16.38 24.30
CA LYS A 689 -8.66 -17.43 24.46
C LYS A 689 -7.52 -16.94 25.36
N GLY A 690 -7.43 -17.50 26.57
CA GLY A 690 -6.38 -17.15 27.51
C GLY A 690 -6.29 -15.64 27.74
N LYS A 691 -5.10 -15.06 27.62
CA LYS A 691 -4.89 -13.60 27.64
C LYS A 691 -4.78 -13.06 26.23
N SER A 692 -5.60 -12.08 25.88
CA SER A 692 -5.55 -11.40 24.59
C SER A 692 -5.74 -9.89 24.76
N SER A 693 -5.20 -9.13 23.81
CA SER A 693 -5.27 -7.68 23.81
C SER A 693 -5.35 -7.15 22.37
N TYR A 694 -6.10 -6.09 22.18
CA TYR A 694 -6.17 -5.36 20.90
C TYR A 694 -6.22 -3.86 21.17
N THR A 695 -5.40 -3.09 20.45
CA THR A 695 -5.41 -1.63 20.54
C THR A 695 -5.98 -1.05 19.25
N MET A 696 -7.16 -0.45 19.35
CA MET A 696 -7.78 0.33 18.28
C MET A 696 -7.13 1.70 18.22
N MET A 697 -6.76 2.13 17.01
CA MET A 697 -6.19 3.44 16.72
C MET A 697 -7.16 4.29 15.90
N GLU A 698 -7.29 5.55 16.28
CA GLU A 698 -8.18 6.51 15.62
C GLU A 698 -7.51 7.88 15.51
N ASP A 699 -7.78 8.60 14.42
CA ASP A 699 -7.48 10.00 14.19
C ASP A 699 -8.74 10.73 13.68
N ASP A 700 -8.61 11.96 13.18
CA ASP A 700 -9.76 12.72 12.64
C ASP A 700 -10.24 12.20 11.27
N GLY A 701 -9.50 11.30 10.64
CA GLY A 701 -9.86 10.66 9.37
C GLY A 701 -9.58 11.48 8.11
N GLU A 702 -9.14 12.73 8.22
CA GLU A 702 -8.96 13.62 7.06
C GLU A 702 -7.66 14.42 7.06
N SER A 703 -7.17 14.89 8.21
CA SER A 703 -6.00 15.76 8.27
C SER A 703 -4.68 15.00 8.32
N TYR A 704 -3.58 15.74 8.22
CA TYR A 704 -2.22 15.22 8.41
C TYR A 704 -1.73 15.33 9.86
N GLU A 705 -2.60 15.69 10.82
CA GLU A 705 -2.19 15.84 12.21
C GLU A 705 -1.74 14.51 12.85
N PHE A 706 -2.17 13.37 12.28
CA PHE A 706 -1.67 12.05 12.70
C PHE A 706 -0.14 11.93 12.56
N GLU A 707 0.48 12.60 11.58
CA GLU A 707 1.95 12.65 11.41
C GLU A 707 2.65 13.33 12.60
N LYS A 708 1.93 14.19 13.33
CA LYS A 708 2.37 14.87 14.55
C LYS A 708 1.97 14.13 15.83
N GLY A 709 1.41 12.93 15.71
CA GLY A 709 1.01 12.10 16.84
C GLY A 709 -0.40 12.33 17.33
N ALA A 710 -1.27 13.04 16.58
CA ALA A 710 -2.68 13.22 16.93
C ALA A 710 -3.46 11.92 16.66
N ILE A 711 -3.21 10.90 17.49
CA ILE A 711 -3.82 9.57 17.41
C ILE A 711 -4.31 9.17 18.80
N ALA A 712 -5.52 8.64 18.90
CA ALA A 712 -6.07 8.04 20.12
C ALA A 712 -5.92 6.51 20.06
N HIS A 713 -5.55 5.92 21.19
CA HIS A 713 -5.34 4.48 21.37
C HIS A 713 -6.32 3.96 22.43
N THR A 714 -7.28 3.12 22.04
CA THR A 714 -8.20 2.42 22.92
C THR A 714 -7.79 0.96 23.01
N THR A 715 -7.30 0.51 24.17
CA THR A 715 -6.89 -0.87 24.36
C THR A 715 -8.03 -1.68 25.00
N PHE A 716 -8.30 -2.83 24.40
CA PHE A 716 -9.23 -3.86 24.87
C PHE A 716 -8.44 -5.07 25.33
N ASP A 717 -8.66 -5.51 26.56
CA ASP A 717 -8.04 -6.69 27.13
C ASP A 717 -9.11 -7.75 27.43
N CYS A 718 -8.81 -9.00 27.17
CA CYS A 718 -9.66 -10.14 27.51
C CYS A 718 -8.83 -11.22 28.22
N VAL A 719 -9.31 -11.73 29.32
CA VAL A 719 -8.72 -12.86 30.05
C VAL A 719 -9.77 -13.95 30.21
N GLU A 720 -9.51 -15.11 29.61
CA GLU A 720 -10.30 -16.32 29.79
C GLU A 720 -9.52 -17.30 30.65
N GLN A 721 -10.04 -17.63 31.81
CA GLN A 721 -9.41 -18.57 32.73
C GLN A 721 -10.46 -19.31 33.55
N ALA A 722 -10.38 -20.65 33.59
CA ALA A 722 -11.23 -21.51 34.40
C ALA A 722 -12.74 -21.28 34.23
N GLY A 723 -13.18 -21.02 32.99
CA GLY A 723 -14.59 -20.77 32.65
C GLY A 723 -15.09 -19.36 32.99
N ARG A 724 -14.23 -18.49 33.48
CA ARG A 724 -14.50 -17.07 33.67
C ARG A 724 -13.90 -16.27 32.50
N ILE A 725 -14.62 -15.26 32.01
CA ILE A 725 -14.14 -14.30 31.02
C ILE A 725 -14.20 -12.91 31.62
N ASP A 726 -13.07 -12.24 31.72
CA ASP A 726 -12.97 -10.84 32.13
C ASP A 726 -12.53 -10.00 30.94
N PHE A 727 -13.33 -9.01 30.58
CA PHE A 727 -13.06 -8.07 29.50
C PHE A 727 -12.92 -6.66 30.08
N THR A 728 -11.91 -5.93 29.62
CA THR A 728 -11.63 -4.56 30.06
C THR A 728 -11.39 -3.64 28.88
N VAL A 729 -12.09 -2.53 28.83
CA VAL A 729 -11.73 -1.37 28.00
C VAL A 729 -10.83 -0.49 28.84
N GLN A 730 -9.59 -0.32 28.44
CA GLN A 730 -8.62 0.52 29.14
C GLN A 730 -8.88 2.01 28.89
N PRO A 731 -8.46 2.91 29.78
CA PRO A 731 -8.49 4.34 29.53
C PRO A 731 -7.76 4.71 28.24
N VAL A 732 -8.36 5.55 27.41
CA VAL A 732 -7.79 5.99 26.13
C VAL A 732 -6.50 6.76 26.36
N LYS A 733 -5.48 6.47 25.55
CA LYS A 733 -4.21 7.19 25.50
C LYS A 733 -4.12 8.00 24.21
N GLY A 734 -3.56 9.21 24.29
CA GLY A 734 -3.51 10.13 23.14
C GLY A 734 -4.86 10.82 22.88
N SER A 735 -4.89 11.63 21.84
CA SER A 735 -6.09 12.38 21.46
C SER A 735 -5.97 12.93 20.04
N TYR A 736 -7.09 13.28 19.46
CA TYR A 736 -7.20 14.00 18.19
C TYR A 736 -8.38 14.97 18.21
N LYS A 737 -8.41 15.92 17.30
CA LYS A 737 -9.50 16.89 17.20
C LYS A 737 -10.82 16.19 16.82
N GLY A 738 -11.86 16.36 17.63
CA GLY A 738 -13.17 15.74 17.41
C GLY A 738 -13.33 14.35 18.03
N MET A 739 -12.36 13.89 18.84
CA MET A 739 -12.46 12.63 19.57
C MET A 739 -13.67 12.62 20.52
N TYR A 740 -14.41 11.51 20.53
CA TYR A 740 -15.50 11.31 21.49
C TYR A 740 -14.95 11.09 22.89
N THR A 741 -15.47 11.86 23.84
CA THR A 741 -15.13 11.77 25.29
C THR A 741 -16.01 10.78 26.05
N GLN A 742 -17.11 10.37 25.44
CA GLN A 742 -18.06 9.38 25.96
C GLN A 742 -18.29 8.31 24.93
N ARG A 743 -18.31 7.03 25.32
CA ARG A 743 -18.53 5.93 24.38
C ARG A 743 -19.34 4.79 25.01
N THR A 744 -20.22 4.19 24.24
CA THR A 744 -20.97 2.97 24.54
C THR A 744 -20.33 1.80 23.78
N TYR A 745 -20.25 0.62 24.42
CA TYR A 745 -19.80 -0.61 23.75
C TYR A 745 -20.89 -1.67 23.81
N LEU A 746 -21.30 -2.16 22.65
CA LEU A 746 -22.18 -3.32 22.47
C LEU A 746 -21.28 -4.56 22.36
N MET A 747 -21.16 -5.27 23.47
CA MET A 747 -20.30 -6.43 23.56
C MET A 747 -20.96 -7.67 22.97
N GLU A 748 -20.26 -8.40 22.10
CA GLU A 748 -20.63 -9.71 21.56
C GLU A 748 -19.51 -10.71 21.92
N ILE A 749 -19.71 -11.48 22.96
CA ILE A 749 -18.68 -12.39 23.49
C ILE A 749 -19.06 -13.82 23.16
N LEU A 750 -18.22 -14.49 22.34
CA LEU A 750 -18.42 -15.91 22.00
C LEU A 750 -18.09 -16.78 23.23
N THR A 751 -19.06 -17.56 23.68
CA THR A 751 -18.89 -18.46 24.82
C THR A 751 -19.73 -19.71 24.65
N ASP A 752 -19.15 -20.90 24.95
CA ASP A 752 -19.81 -22.19 24.71
C ASP A 752 -21.00 -22.45 25.63
N LYS A 753 -21.07 -21.75 26.78
CA LYS A 753 -22.13 -21.90 27.77
C LYS A 753 -22.71 -20.55 28.16
N LYS A 754 -24.00 -20.51 28.41
CA LYS A 754 -24.65 -19.33 29.01
C LYS A 754 -24.04 -19.11 30.40
N PRO A 755 -23.47 -17.89 30.66
CA PRO A 755 -22.92 -17.60 31.98
C PRO A 755 -24.03 -17.55 33.04
N ALA A 756 -23.73 -18.01 34.26
CA ALA A 756 -24.65 -17.93 35.37
C ALA A 756 -24.77 -16.49 35.92
N LYS A 757 -23.71 -15.71 35.79
CA LYS A 757 -23.65 -14.32 36.25
C LYS A 757 -22.90 -13.44 35.28
N VAL A 758 -23.42 -12.23 35.01
CA VAL A 758 -22.79 -11.19 34.22
C VAL A 758 -22.62 -9.93 35.08
N LEU A 759 -21.40 -9.42 35.14
CA LEU A 759 -21.09 -8.18 35.83
C LEU A 759 -20.71 -7.10 34.83
N VAL A 760 -21.27 -5.91 34.97
CA VAL A 760 -20.90 -4.70 34.24
C VAL A 760 -20.36 -3.68 35.24
N ASN A 761 -19.12 -3.27 35.10
CA ASN A 761 -18.39 -2.41 36.02
C ASN A 761 -18.51 -2.89 37.50
N GLY A 762 -18.39 -4.20 37.69
CA GLY A 762 -18.47 -4.85 39.00
C GLY A 762 -19.91 -5.10 39.51
N THR A 763 -20.95 -4.54 38.88
CA THR A 763 -22.33 -4.69 39.27
C THR A 763 -23.01 -5.81 38.46
N ALA A 764 -23.72 -6.71 39.15
CA ALA A 764 -24.47 -7.77 38.46
C ALA A 764 -25.62 -7.17 37.64
N THR A 765 -25.81 -7.74 36.44
CA THR A 765 -26.87 -7.31 35.54
C THR A 765 -27.64 -8.51 35.01
N THR A 766 -28.95 -8.30 34.79
CA THR A 766 -29.83 -9.23 34.06
C THR A 766 -30.06 -8.77 32.61
N HIS A 767 -29.59 -7.58 32.25
CA HIS A 767 -29.73 -6.99 30.92
C HIS A 767 -28.67 -7.54 29.96
N PHE A 768 -28.80 -8.81 29.63
CA PHE A 768 -28.00 -9.47 28.58
C PHE A 768 -28.84 -10.52 27.87
N THR A 769 -28.42 -10.88 26.66
CA THR A 769 -28.99 -12.01 25.91
C THR A 769 -27.91 -13.03 25.59
N TYR A 770 -28.33 -14.32 25.51
CA TYR A 770 -27.46 -15.39 25.03
C TYR A 770 -28.20 -16.16 23.97
N GLY A 771 -27.70 -16.17 22.74
CA GLY A 771 -28.36 -16.75 21.58
C GLY A 771 -27.93 -18.19 21.29
N THR A 772 -28.64 -18.83 20.35
CA THR A 772 -28.29 -20.16 19.80
C THR A 772 -26.95 -20.14 19.04
N ASP A 773 -26.50 -18.93 18.62
CA ASP A 773 -25.19 -18.65 18.03
C ASP A 773 -24.06 -18.66 19.07
N LYS A 774 -24.33 -19.03 20.31
CA LYS A 774 -23.39 -19.06 21.44
C LYS A 774 -22.73 -17.70 21.72
N VAL A 775 -23.39 -16.62 21.38
CA VAL A 775 -22.91 -15.24 21.62
C VAL A 775 -23.67 -14.62 22.78
N LEU A 776 -22.93 -14.21 23.79
CA LEU A 776 -23.47 -13.34 24.85
C LEU A 776 -23.42 -11.89 24.33
N ARG A 777 -24.56 -11.21 24.45
CA ARG A 777 -24.69 -9.78 24.11
C ARG A 777 -25.03 -8.99 25.35
N VAL A 778 -24.17 -8.02 25.68
CA VAL A 778 -24.35 -7.12 26.83
C VAL A 778 -23.84 -5.74 26.48
N THR A 779 -24.50 -4.71 27.00
CA THR A 779 -24.08 -3.32 26.80
C THR A 779 -23.22 -2.83 27.96
N LEU A 780 -22.02 -2.33 27.65
CA LEU A 780 -21.28 -1.40 28.48
C LEU A 780 -21.86 -0.01 28.23
N PRO A 781 -22.57 0.57 29.17
CA PRO A 781 -23.26 1.83 28.95
C PRO A 781 -22.29 2.97 28.73
N GLN A 782 -22.81 4.07 28.23
CA GLN A 782 -22.03 5.28 27.95
C GLN A 782 -21.16 5.68 29.12
N ALA A 783 -19.89 5.76 28.91
CA ALA A 783 -18.89 6.09 29.93
C ALA A 783 -17.80 7.01 29.37
N ASN A 784 -17.14 7.76 30.28
CA ASN A 784 -16.00 8.57 29.92
C ASN A 784 -14.84 7.66 29.43
N VAL A 785 -14.32 7.95 28.24
CA VAL A 785 -13.28 7.14 27.61
C VAL A 785 -11.95 7.11 28.37
N HIS A 786 -11.73 8.05 29.30
CA HIS A 786 -10.55 8.06 30.17
C HIS A 786 -10.74 7.27 31.49
N LYS A 787 -11.82 6.52 31.59
CA LYS A 787 -12.08 5.57 32.69
C LYS A 787 -12.16 4.16 32.13
N ALA A 788 -11.64 3.20 32.92
CA ALA A 788 -11.78 1.80 32.57
C ALA A 788 -13.26 1.36 32.65
N ALA A 789 -13.67 0.47 31.75
CA ALA A 789 -14.98 -0.16 31.77
C ALA A 789 -14.82 -1.68 31.64
N THR A 790 -15.62 -2.47 32.38
CA THR A 790 -15.42 -3.92 32.50
C THR A 790 -16.69 -4.73 32.29
N VAL A 791 -16.52 -5.91 31.70
CA VAL A 791 -17.53 -6.99 31.68
C VAL A 791 -16.88 -8.28 32.21
N SER A 792 -17.54 -8.93 33.18
CA SER A 792 -17.10 -10.23 33.68
C SER A 792 -18.21 -11.26 33.55
N LEU A 793 -17.88 -12.42 33.01
CA LEU A 793 -18.75 -13.60 32.86
C LEU A 793 -18.31 -14.69 33.84
N GLN A 794 -19.27 -15.23 34.61
CA GLN A 794 -19.01 -16.30 35.61
C GLN A 794 -19.98 -17.42 35.47
#